data_c51a0cb20a73d5cd15500f9ad57a20a6
#
_entry.id   c51a0cb20a73d5cd15500f9ad57a20a6
#
_cell.length_a   1.000
_cell.length_b   1.000
_cell.length_c   1.000
_cell.angle_alpha   90.00
_cell.angle_beta   90.00
_cell.angle_gamma   90.00
#
_symmetry.space_group_name_H-M   'P 1'
#
loop_
_entity.id
_entity.type
_entity.pdbx_description
1 polymer ?
#
loop_
_entity_poly.entity_id
_entity_poly.type
_entity_poly.pdbx_seq_one_letter_code
_entity_poly.pdbx_strand_id
1 'polypeptide(L)'
;MNDYRRFLTFVFLLMISGSAALAQELMKVAGLVVDQNADPLIGVTVRVQGDNKGGTVTDMDGNFTIHVQKGKTLVFSYLGYKNKEVLANSSKLKITLHEDNKVLDDVVVVGYGVQKKSSVTGAISQVKKEDMENRTITNAKSALQGKTAGVQIVSSSARPGSSPTVRIRGFSSNGSSDPLYVVDGVRLGDISGIDPNDIASMEVLKDAASAAIYGAEAGNGVVLITTKKGTVGSGKITYDFQYAIESLAKKPKLLNAEEYIQYMKEGKTFTEDYLLKNWDGTTNTSWVDAIYGKGKMQKHNLGFTGGNQNGNYYLSLTYLDNDGMVKGSNDLYRRLTATINAEYQIKPWLKVGTTNQIEKYNARSVSEGNEYGSMMAAVLSMDPLTPVAYEGGNLPVHVASALANGKHLLTNAAGNYYGVSAFYAGEQFNPFVMRDNSVSRNSGFNVNGSIYADFKPIKDLVITSRFGYRLSGTRSSSTSLPFYGNATQSRDYVDQSASSSTSIYYQWENFANYMKKLGDHTVNAMVGMSFQESTYDYVQGGLQSNGEDAVKKNNPLFYYLNFASASATKSVGGEKTRSAKYSYFGRLSYDYRNRYYLQASLRADAADLSKLPATNRWGYFPAVSGGWTISEEKFFEPLRDVVTSLKLRASWGQNGSLAALSGYAYSTDMAQGGIYPLVPGNNYTTSVSPSSMGNDKLKWETSEQTDLGIDALLFAGRMNFSMDYFVKKTKDLLVSGTTPSLVIGGTTSPINAGNVSNKGFEFELGWRDNIGDFSYSVRGNLATLKNEVTYLDPSLTRLQGTTFMNVPLTYFEKGYPVYYFRGYQFTGIDPKTGDPTFADLNDSGDLTDDDKMDLGSAIPNFTYGITLTAAYKGFDLAVFGSGASGNKIFNCINRTDFPMVNKMKELFYDDRWTESNPNGSKPRAGANNMDKYATSSAMVYDGSYFKIKQIQLGYSLPRTLLKKVAINNLRLYVSLDDFFTITKYPGFDPEVSTNDVVGMGIDKGGYPTSRKVVMGFNLEF
;
A
#
# COMPACT_ATOMS: atom_id res chain seq x y z
N MET A 1 -0.21 19.46 34.63
CA MET A 1 1.13 18.83 34.49
C MET A 1 1.57 17.95 35.65
N ASN A 2 0.89 18.00 36.79
CA ASN A 2 1.27 17.20 37.97
C ASN A 2 0.65 15.81 38.08
N ASP A 3 -0.42 15.52 37.37
CA ASP A 3 -1.12 14.22 37.49
C ASP A 3 -0.53 13.13 36.59
N TYR A 4 0.17 13.49 35.52
CA TYR A 4 0.87 12.53 34.67
C TYR A 4 2.13 11.90 35.31
N ARG A 5 2.79 12.65 36.18
CA ARG A 5 3.95 12.12 36.92
C ARG A 5 3.56 11.10 38.01
N ARG A 6 2.38 11.24 38.61
CA ARG A 6 1.87 10.30 39.63
C ARG A 6 1.43 8.95 39.03
N PHE A 7 0.87 8.96 37.82
CA PHE A 7 0.47 7.74 37.14
C PHE A 7 1.67 6.88 36.70
N LEU A 8 2.72 7.49 36.19
CA LEU A 8 3.98 6.80 35.83
C LEU A 8 4.72 6.21 37.04
N THR A 9 4.68 6.86 38.18
CA THR A 9 5.32 6.38 39.42
C THR A 9 4.52 5.20 40.05
N PHE A 10 3.21 5.17 39.88
CA PHE A 10 2.36 4.10 40.39
C PHE A 10 2.52 2.78 39.58
N VAL A 11 2.70 2.88 38.28
CA VAL A 11 2.97 1.73 37.38
C VAL A 11 4.36 1.12 37.63
N PHE A 12 5.34 1.94 38.03
CA PHE A 12 6.71 1.49 38.29
C PHE A 12 6.86 0.75 39.64
N LEU A 13 6.00 1.05 40.62
CA LEU A 13 6.05 0.46 41.99
C LEU A 13 5.34 -0.92 42.08
N LEU A 14 4.49 -1.29 41.11
CA LEU A 14 3.76 -2.55 41.10
C LEU A 14 4.56 -3.76 40.55
N MET A 15 5.78 -3.55 40.06
CA MET A 15 6.60 -4.61 39.43
C MET A 15 7.67 -5.26 40.36
N ILE A 16 7.76 -4.92 41.65
CA ILE A 16 8.93 -5.32 42.49
C ILE A 16 8.59 -6.34 43.61
N SER A 17 7.45 -6.94 43.72
CA SER A 17 7.17 -7.87 44.78
C SER A 17 6.77 -9.30 44.36
N GLY A 18 7.64 -10.27 44.57
CA GLY A 18 7.25 -11.66 44.74
C GLY A 18 8.15 -12.72 44.15
N SER A 19 9.11 -13.23 44.89
CA SER A 19 9.49 -14.65 44.81
C SER A 19 10.43 -15.10 45.93
N ALA A 20 9.96 -15.97 46.75
CA ALA A 20 10.79 -16.91 47.54
C ALA A 20 10.03 -18.21 47.71
N ALA A 21 10.59 -19.36 47.27
CA ALA A 21 10.35 -20.68 47.87
C ALA A 21 11.16 -21.84 47.25
N LEU A 22 11.95 -22.47 48.12
CA LEU A 22 12.30 -23.90 48.32
C LEU A 22 13.08 -24.67 47.23
N ALA A 23 14.29 -25.02 47.61
CA ALA A 23 15.28 -25.83 46.89
C ALA A 23 15.22 -27.30 47.30
N GLN A 24 15.18 -28.21 46.30
CA GLN A 24 15.67 -29.59 46.38
C GLN A 24 17.03 -29.68 45.71
N GLU A 25 17.97 -30.45 46.27
CA GLU A 25 19.36 -30.59 45.75
C GLU A 25 19.34 -31.18 44.33
N LEU A 26 19.51 -30.30 43.36
CA LEU A 26 19.70 -30.62 41.95
C LEU A 26 21.19 -30.40 41.62
N MET A 27 21.79 -31.31 40.87
CA MET A 27 23.14 -31.12 40.32
C MET A 27 23.14 -29.96 39.33
N LYS A 28 23.99 -28.97 39.51
CA LYS A 28 24.20 -27.92 38.55
C LYS A 28 25.07 -28.43 37.40
N VAL A 29 24.46 -28.56 36.21
CA VAL A 29 25.17 -28.88 34.98
C VAL A 29 25.36 -27.62 34.17
N ALA A 30 26.60 -27.28 33.86
CA ALA A 30 26.97 -26.17 32.97
C ALA A 30 27.69 -26.74 31.75
N GLY A 31 27.59 -26.09 30.61
CA GLY A 31 28.25 -26.56 29.38
C GLY A 31 28.22 -25.55 28.28
N LEU A 32 28.91 -25.91 27.21
CA LEU A 32 29.01 -25.12 25.96
C LEU A 32 28.34 -25.91 24.83
N VAL A 33 27.46 -25.28 24.09
CA VAL A 33 26.85 -25.84 22.86
C VAL A 33 27.45 -25.12 21.66
N VAL A 34 27.99 -25.90 20.73
CA VAL A 34 28.63 -25.43 19.51
C VAL A 34 28.07 -26.13 18.28
N ASP A 35 28.26 -25.57 17.11
CA ASP A 35 28.01 -26.22 15.84
C ASP A 35 29.17 -27.13 15.40
N GLN A 36 29.13 -27.65 14.15
CA GLN A 36 30.15 -28.50 13.56
C GLN A 36 31.49 -27.77 13.35
N ASN A 37 31.48 -26.45 13.25
CA ASN A 37 32.66 -25.59 13.08
C ASN A 37 33.22 -25.11 14.42
N ALA A 38 32.66 -25.59 15.53
CA ALA A 38 32.96 -25.17 16.90
C ALA A 38 32.52 -23.73 17.23
N ASP A 39 31.62 -23.15 16.45
CA ASP A 39 31.03 -21.85 16.75
C ASP A 39 29.94 -21.99 17.83
N PRO A 40 29.89 -21.08 18.82
CA PRO A 40 28.92 -21.17 19.91
C PRO A 40 27.49 -20.92 19.39
N LEU A 41 26.57 -21.80 19.75
CA LEU A 41 25.15 -21.69 19.39
C LEU A 41 24.36 -20.99 20.51
N ILE A 42 23.90 -19.78 20.23
CA ILE A 42 23.04 -19.00 21.13
C ILE A 42 21.58 -19.42 21.01
N GLY A 43 20.84 -19.47 22.11
CA GLY A 43 19.38 -19.74 22.09
C GLY A 43 19.03 -21.22 21.95
N VAL A 44 19.97 -22.15 22.05
CA VAL A 44 19.70 -23.59 22.10
C VAL A 44 18.88 -23.90 23.33
N THR A 45 17.71 -24.49 23.13
CA THR A 45 16.84 -24.94 24.24
C THR A 45 17.39 -26.21 24.83
N VAL A 46 17.64 -26.22 26.14
CA VAL A 46 18.12 -27.36 26.93
C VAL A 46 17.02 -27.77 27.90
N ARG A 47 16.45 -28.96 27.76
CA ARG A 47 15.36 -29.46 28.59
C ARG A 47 15.71 -30.82 29.15
N VAL A 48 15.11 -31.15 30.31
CA VAL A 48 15.14 -32.50 30.86
C VAL A 48 14.06 -33.34 30.17
N GLN A 49 14.43 -34.50 29.65
CA GLN A 49 13.50 -35.43 29.00
C GLN A 49 12.35 -35.82 29.94
N GLY A 50 11.10 -35.62 29.49
CA GLY A 50 9.89 -35.93 30.28
C GLY A 50 9.49 -34.85 31.30
N ASP A 51 10.24 -33.74 31.41
CA ASP A 51 9.87 -32.59 32.26
C ASP A 51 9.43 -31.40 31.38
N ASN A 52 8.16 -31.05 31.44
CA ASN A 52 7.62 -29.89 30.67
C ASN A 52 7.78 -28.56 31.42
N LYS A 53 8.39 -28.53 32.60
CA LYS A 53 8.48 -27.35 33.47
C LYS A 53 9.88 -26.82 33.70
N GLY A 54 10.94 -27.60 33.38
CA GLY A 54 12.34 -27.24 33.60
C GLY A 54 13.12 -27.16 32.28
N GLY A 55 13.69 -26.02 31.96
CA GLY A 55 14.58 -25.86 30.81
C GLY A 55 15.41 -24.56 30.92
N THR A 56 16.47 -24.46 30.13
CA THR A 56 17.30 -23.26 29.98
C THR A 56 17.59 -23.07 28.50
N VAL A 57 18.13 -21.92 28.17
CA VAL A 57 18.62 -21.63 26.82
C VAL A 57 20.10 -21.22 26.89
N THR A 58 20.86 -21.49 25.85
CA THR A 58 22.25 -21.07 25.78
C THR A 58 22.36 -19.56 25.66
N ASP A 59 23.36 -18.99 26.32
CA ASP A 59 23.73 -17.58 26.22
C ASP A 59 24.45 -17.26 24.90
N MET A 60 24.93 -16.04 24.76
CA MET A 60 25.62 -15.56 23.56
C MET A 60 26.94 -16.28 23.26
N ASP A 61 27.55 -16.88 24.25
CA ASP A 61 28.77 -17.67 24.12
C ASP A 61 28.48 -19.15 23.98
N GLY A 62 27.19 -19.55 23.80
CA GLY A 62 26.76 -20.93 23.71
C GLY A 62 26.74 -21.65 25.05
N ASN A 63 26.97 -20.96 26.16
CA ASN A 63 26.97 -21.59 27.49
C ASN A 63 25.55 -21.74 28.02
N PHE A 64 25.32 -22.84 28.72
CA PHE A 64 24.08 -23.09 29.45
C PHE A 64 24.36 -23.52 30.88
N THR A 65 23.40 -23.28 31.72
CA THR A 65 23.38 -23.82 33.09
C THR A 65 21.98 -24.32 33.38
N ILE A 66 21.88 -25.57 33.84
CA ILE A 66 20.62 -26.20 34.22
C ILE A 66 20.79 -26.98 35.51
N HIS A 67 19.77 -26.98 36.36
CA HIS A 67 19.74 -27.77 37.57
C HIS A 67 18.90 -29.03 37.29
N VAL A 68 19.52 -30.19 37.40
CA VAL A 68 18.93 -31.46 37.02
C VAL A 68 19.40 -32.59 37.94
N GLN A 69 18.57 -33.59 38.13
CA GLN A 69 18.98 -34.81 38.85
C GLN A 69 20.00 -35.59 38.02
N LYS A 70 21.09 -36.07 38.68
CA LYS A 70 22.12 -36.87 38.03
C LYS A 70 21.50 -38.13 37.33
N GLY A 71 21.95 -38.38 36.10
CA GLY A 71 21.46 -39.50 35.28
C GLY A 71 20.19 -39.21 34.46
N LYS A 72 19.57 -38.04 34.57
CA LYS A 72 18.49 -37.62 33.66
C LYS A 72 19.04 -37.25 32.30
N THR A 73 18.27 -37.49 31.25
CA THR A 73 18.63 -37.10 29.87
C THR A 73 18.28 -35.63 29.62
N LEU A 74 19.26 -34.85 29.16
CA LEU A 74 19.11 -33.51 28.64
C LEU A 74 18.88 -33.59 27.14
N VAL A 75 17.86 -32.90 26.64
CA VAL A 75 17.57 -32.76 25.23
C VAL A 75 17.93 -31.35 24.80
N PHE A 76 18.86 -31.28 23.85
CA PHE A 76 19.31 -30.04 23.21
C PHE A 76 18.56 -29.90 21.92
N SER A 77 17.80 -28.83 21.76
CA SER A 77 17.05 -28.53 20.53
C SER A 77 17.31 -27.09 20.08
N TYR A 78 17.60 -26.95 18.82
CA TYR A 78 17.84 -25.65 18.18
C TYR A 78 17.30 -25.67 16.76
N LEU A 79 16.75 -24.53 16.34
CA LEU A 79 16.14 -24.40 15.02
C LEU A 79 17.20 -24.60 13.93
N GLY A 80 16.99 -25.57 13.03
CA GLY A 80 17.96 -25.92 11.98
C GLY A 80 18.97 -26.99 12.38
N TYR A 81 18.89 -27.54 13.58
CA TYR A 81 19.83 -28.58 14.06
C TYR A 81 19.09 -29.84 14.53
N LYS A 82 19.74 -31.00 14.38
CA LYS A 82 19.24 -32.26 14.92
C LYS A 82 19.21 -32.21 16.45
N ASN A 83 18.08 -32.59 17.04
CA ASN A 83 18.00 -32.74 18.49
C ASN A 83 19.06 -33.72 18.99
N LYS A 84 19.79 -33.37 20.07
CA LYS A 84 20.79 -34.23 20.69
C LYS A 84 20.41 -34.52 22.12
N GLU A 85 20.41 -35.78 22.45
CA GLU A 85 20.14 -36.28 23.80
C GLU A 85 21.44 -36.64 24.48
N VAL A 86 21.66 -36.15 25.70
CA VAL A 86 22.87 -36.40 26.50
C VAL A 86 22.52 -36.63 27.96
N LEU A 87 23.07 -37.68 28.56
CA LEU A 87 22.86 -37.95 29.99
C LEU A 87 23.61 -36.95 30.86
N ALA A 88 22.93 -36.38 31.84
CA ALA A 88 23.48 -35.43 32.81
C ALA A 88 24.30 -36.16 33.88
N ASN A 89 25.43 -36.74 33.48
CA ASN A 89 26.33 -37.49 34.37
C ASN A 89 27.56 -36.67 34.80
N SER A 90 27.79 -35.49 34.17
CA SER A 90 28.91 -34.57 34.46
C SER A 90 28.37 -33.18 34.74
N SER A 91 29.04 -32.47 35.62
CA SER A 91 28.77 -31.03 35.90
C SER A 91 29.24 -30.11 34.77
N LYS A 92 30.06 -30.58 33.84
CA LYS A 92 30.51 -29.84 32.65
C LYS A 92 30.28 -30.65 31.39
N LEU A 93 29.61 -30.06 30.37
CA LEU A 93 29.30 -30.72 29.09
C LEU A 93 29.73 -29.81 27.92
N LYS A 94 30.31 -30.43 26.90
CA LYS A 94 30.52 -29.78 25.59
C LYS A 94 29.65 -30.50 24.58
N ILE A 95 28.72 -29.83 23.95
CA ILE A 95 27.73 -30.38 23.05
C ILE A 95 27.95 -29.81 21.67
N THR A 96 28.18 -30.67 20.69
CA THR A 96 28.18 -30.30 19.29
C THR A 96 26.83 -30.68 18.68
N LEU A 97 26.07 -29.72 18.15
CA LEU A 97 24.88 -29.96 17.34
C LEU A 97 25.27 -30.03 15.86
N HIS A 98 24.60 -30.93 15.15
CA HIS A 98 24.75 -31.10 13.71
C HIS A 98 23.53 -30.49 13.04
N GLU A 99 23.75 -29.75 11.94
CA GLU A 99 22.66 -29.21 11.14
C GLU A 99 21.69 -30.31 10.70
N ASP A 100 20.42 -30.06 10.86
CA ASP A 100 19.37 -30.94 10.35
C ASP A 100 18.99 -30.46 8.96
N ASN A 101 19.52 -31.12 7.95
CA ASN A 101 19.19 -30.88 6.53
C ASN A 101 17.74 -31.31 6.20
N LYS A 102 16.97 -31.87 7.15
CA LYS A 102 15.53 -31.91 7.01
C LYS A 102 15.01 -30.50 7.17
N VAL A 103 14.47 -29.97 6.08
CA VAL A 103 13.73 -28.72 6.07
C VAL A 103 12.75 -28.77 7.22
N LEU A 104 12.98 -27.96 8.26
CA LEU A 104 12.06 -27.82 9.38
C LEU A 104 10.70 -27.47 8.79
N ASP A 105 9.66 -28.08 9.36
CA ASP A 105 8.27 -27.76 9.09
C ASP A 105 8.01 -26.28 9.42
N ASP A 106 8.35 -25.38 8.46
CA ASP A 106 7.96 -23.96 8.52
C ASP A 106 6.46 -23.91 8.78
N VAL A 107 6.05 -23.16 9.78
CA VAL A 107 4.63 -22.94 10.11
C VAL A 107 4.16 -21.67 9.42
N VAL A 108 2.98 -21.75 8.83
CA VAL A 108 2.31 -20.63 8.17
C VAL A 108 1.04 -20.28 8.94
N VAL A 109 0.78 -19.02 9.14
CA VAL A 109 -0.49 -18.57 9.69
C VAL A 109 -1.55 -18.74 8.61
N VAL A 110 -2.57 -19.51 8.91
CA VAL A 110 -3.75 -19.71 8.05
C VAL A 110 -4.96 -19.31 8.87
N GLY A 111 -5.90 -18.58 8.28
CA GLY A 111 -7.03 -18.01 9.01
C GLY A 111 -7.52 -18.85 10.19
N TYR A 112 -7.59 -18.25 11.37
CA TYR A 112 -7.98 -18.86 12.65
C TYR A 112 -7.11 -20.05 13.15
N GLY A 113 -5.83 -20.08 12.73
CA GLY A 113 -4.89 -21.12 13.19
C GLY A 113 -3.55 -21.07 12.50
N VAL A 114 -2.71 -22.03 12.82
CA VAL A 114 -1.36 -22.22 12.27
C VAL A 114 -1.30 -23.63 11.67
N GLN A 115 -0.74 -23.75 10.47
CA GLN A 115 -0.52 -25.03 9.80
C GLN A 115 0.95 -25.18 9.41
N LYS A 116 1.40 -26.45 9.34
CA LYS A 116 2.71 -26.71 8.74
C LYS A 116 2.67 -26.34 7.26
N LYS A 117 3.71 -25.69 6.74
CA LYS A 117 3.79 -25.34 5.32
C LYS A 117 3.62 -26.57 4.41
N SER A 118 4.12 -27.72 4.84
CA SER A 118 3.94 -29.02 4.16
C SER A 118 2.48 -29.44 4.05
N SER A 119 1.61 -29.07 5.01
CA SER A 119 0.18 -29.44 5.01
C SER A 119 -0.72 -28.44 4.27
N VAL A 120 -0.23 -27.27 3.93
CA VAL A 120 -1.02 -26.25 3.24
C VAL A 120 -1.35 -26.70 1.81
N THR A 121 -2.63 -26.65 1.44
CA THR A 121 -3.14 -27.09 0.13
C THR A 121 -3.56 -25.94 -0.78
N GLY A 122 -3.58 -24.69 -0.27
CA GLY A 122 -3.87 -23.49 -1.04
C GLY A 122 -2.60 -22.73 -1.46
N ALA A 123 -2.76 -21.74 -2.34
CA ALA A 123 -1.68 -20.87 -2.80
C ALA A 123 -1.38 -19.77 -1.76
N ILE A 124 -0.35 -19.97 -0.95
CA ILE A 124 0.08 -19.03 0.10
C ILE A 124 1.54 -18.65 -0.13
N SER A 125 1.83 -17.36 -0.27
CA SER A 125 3.19 -16.83 -0.24
C SER A 125 3.49 -16.16 1.10
N GLN A 126 4.71 -16.34 1.61
CA GLN A 126 5.15 -15.79 2.90
C GLN A 126 6.34 -14.88 2.70
N VAL A 127 6.26 -13.66 3.27
CA VAL A 127 7.38 -12.73 3.45
C VAL A 127 7.79 -12.79 4.92
N LYS A 128 9.01 -13.23 5.18
CA LYS A 128 9.53 -13.40 6.53
C LYS A 128 10.24 -12.13 7.01
N LYS A 129 10.51 -12.08 8.31
CA LYS A 129 11.26 -11.01 8.98
C LYS A 129 12.57 -10.67 8.25
N GLU A 130 13.35 -11.68 7.85
CA GLU A 130 14.65 -11.53 7.18
C GLU A 130 14.53 -10.80 5.83
N ASP A 131 13.38 -10.95 5.14
CA ASP A 131 13.09 -10.28 3.87
C ASP A 131 12.78 -8.79 4.05
N MET A 132 12.43 -8.37 5.28
CA MET A 132 12.04 -7.00 5.66
C MET A 132 13.13 -6.24 6.40
N GLU A 133 13.90 -6.90 7.28
CA GLU A 133 14.90 -6.25 8.16
C GLU A 133 16.01 -5.51 7.42
N ASN A 134 16.35 -5.97 6.21
CA ASN A 134 17.35 -5.30 5.37
C ASN A 134 16.74 -4.27 4.42
N ARG A 135 15.50 -3.79 4.67
CA ARG A 135 14.84 -2.79 3.84
C ARG A 135 14.65 -1.48 4.58
N THR A 136 14.83 -0.38 3.86
CA THR A 136 14.69 1.00 4.35
C THR A 136 13.27 1.54 4.17
N ILE A 137 12.26 0.65 4.23
CA ILE A 137 10.85 0.98 4.02
C ILE A 137 10.20 1.58 5.28
N THR A 138 9.29 2.52 5.05
CA THR A 138 8.50 3.18 6.11
C THR A 138 7.04 2.74 6.15
N ASN A 139 6.60 1.95 5.16
CA ASN A 139 5.22 1.47 5.00
C ASN A 139 5.22 -0.06 4.85
N ALA A 140 4.35 -0.75 5.62
CA ALA A 140 4.25 -2.21 5.62
C ALA A 140 3.84 -2.79 4.25
N LYS A 141 2.99 -2.11 3.47
CA LYS A 141 2.61 -2.57 2.13
C LYS A 141 3.82 -2.71 1.19
N SER A 142 4.80 -1.81 1.32
CA SER A 142 6.03 -1.85 0.52
C SER A 142 6.90 -3.08 0.79
N ALA A 143 6.71 -3.77 1.92
CA ALA A 143 7.42 -5.00 2.24
C ALA A 143 7.11 -6.15 1.27
N LEU A 144 5.91 -6.15 0.69
CA LEU A 144 5.44 -7.16 -0.26
C LEU A 144 5.96 -6.93 -1.69
N GLN A 145 6.44 -5.72 -2.03
CA GLN A 145 6.80 -5.35 -3.40
C GLN A 145 7.88 -6.28 -3.97
N GLY A 146 7.57 -6.94 -5.10
CA GLY A 146 8.47 -7.82 -5.82
C GLY A 146 8.98 -9.03 -5.02
N LYS A 147 8.36 -9.37 -3.88
CA LYS A 147 8.72 -10.52 -3.04
C LYS A 147 7.84 -11.74 -3.29
N THR A 148 6.65 -11.54 -3.82
CA THR A 148 5.58 -12.54 -4.00
C THR A 148 5.08 -12.51 -5.43
N ALA A 149 5.04 -13.66 -6.10
CA ALA A 149 4.41 -13.78 -7.42
C ALA A 149 2.90 -13.51 -7.33
N GLY A 150 2.34 -12.84 -8.34
CA GLY A 150 0.91 -12.51 -8.40
C GLY A 150 0.46 -11.37 -7.49
N VAL A 151 1.39 -10.71 -6.78
CA VAL A 151 1.13 -9.51 -5.96
C VAL A 151 1.76 -8.29 -6.60
N GLN A 152 0.94 -7.41 -7.12
CA GLN A 152 1.38 -6.14 -7.70
C GLN A 152 1.30 -5.03 -6.65
N ILE A 153 2.40 -4.33 -6.43
CA ILE A 153 2.46 -3.13 -5.59
C ILE A 153 2.81 -1.95 -6.48
N VAL A 154 1.95 -0.94 -6.49
CA VAL A 154 2.14 0.28 -7.29
C VAL A 154 2.23 1.48 -6.37
N SER A 155 3.36 2.19 -6.43
CA SER A 155 3.57 3.46 -5.73
C SER A 155 3.34 4.62 -6.68
N SER A 156 2.10 5.06 -6.81
CA SER A 156 1.71 6.13 -7.73
C SER A 156 2.13 7.53 -7.29
N SER A 157 2.53 7.70 -6.04
CA SER A 157 3.03 8.97 -5.47
C SER A 157 4.13 8.68 -4.46
N ALA A 158 5.22 9.46 -4.50
CA ALA A 158 6.27 9.45 -3.48
C ALA A 158 6.09 10.53 -2.41
N ARG A 159 4.94 11.16 -2.36
CA ARG A 159 4.59 12.16 -1.34
C ARG A 159 4.74 11.57 0.07
N PRO A 160 5.31 12.32 1.03
CA PRO A 160 5.39 11.87 2.42
C PRO A 160 4.05 11.38 2.96
N GLY A 161 4.03 10.16 3.53
CA GLY A 161 2.81 9.53 4.05
C GLY A 161 1.89 8.90 3.02
N SER A 162 2.24 8.90 1.71
CA SER A 162 1.48 8.15 0.70
C SER A 162 1.57 6.64 0.93
N SER A 163 0.51 5.93 0.56
CA SER A 163 0.41 4.47 0.72
C SER A 163 0.34 3.80 -0.65
N PRO A 164 1.17 2.77 -0.93
CA PRO A 164 1.07 2.01 -2.17
C PRO A 164 -0.25 1.27 -2.27
N THR A 165 -0.71 1.06 -3.50
CA THR A 165 -1.83 0.18 -3.82
C THR A 165 -1.36 -1.25 -3.95
N VAL A 166 -2.10 -2.21 -3.37
CA VAL A 166 -1.81 -3.64 -3.43
C VAL A 166 -2.90 -4.34 -4.24
N ARG A 167 -2.51 -5.15 -5.23
CA ARG A 167 -3.43 -5.96 -6.03
C ARG A 167 -2.96 -7.40 -6.09
N ILE A 168 -3.90 -8.35 -5.88
CA ILE A 168 -3.60 -9.79 -5.90
C ILE A 168 -4.37 -10.43 -7.06
N ARG A 169 -3.63 -10.97 -8.06
CA ARG A 169 -4.20 -11.68 -9.22
C ARG A 169 -5.21 -10.83 -10.02
N GLY A 170 -4.90 -9.54 -10.21
CA GLY A 170 -5.67 -8.64 -11.07
C GLY A 170 -6.88 -8.00 -10.40
N PHE A 171 -7.87 -7.64 -11.20
CA PHE A 171 -9.05 -6.87 -10.81
C PHE A 171 -10.27 -7.76 -10.66
N SER A 172 -11.02 -7.58 -9.58
CA SER A 172 -12.19 -8.39 -9.26
C SER A 172 -13.40 -7.58 -8.74
N SER A 173 -13.36 -6.25 -8.77
CA SER A 173 -14.47 -5.38 -8.40
C SER A 173 -14.29 -3.99 -9.01
N ASN A 174 -15.38 -3.30 -9.33
CA ASN A 174 -15.36 -1.88 -9.70
C ASN A 174 -15.29 -0.95 -8.49
N GLY A 175 -15.45 -1.47 -7.27
CA GLY A 175 -15.26 -0.70 -6.04
C GLY A 175 -13.77 -0.61 -5.67
N SER A 176 -13.34 -1.36 -4.66
CA SER A 176 -11.94 -1.46 -4.28
C SER A 176 -11.32 -2.77 -4.75
N SER A 177 -10.08 -2.72 -5.25
CA SER A 177 -9.28 -3.91 -5.57
C SER A 177 -8.23 -4.22 -4.49
N ASP A 178 -8.21 -3.49 -3.38
CA ASP A 178 -7.31 -3.75 -2.26
C ASP A 178 -7.67 -5.08 -1.56
N PRO A 179 -6.68 -5.87 -1.13
CA PRO A 179 -6.93 -7.07 -0.34
C PRO A 179 -7.41 -6.73 1.07
N LEU A 180 -8.02 -7.71 1.73
CA LEU A 180 -8.29 -7.63 3.14
C LEU A 180 -7.00 -7.76 3.94
N TYR A 181 -6.71 -6.82 4.83
CA TYR A 181 -5.60 -6.91 5.78
C TYR A 181 -6.11 -7.44 7.12
N VAL A 182 -5.41 -8.44 7.67
CA VAL A 182 -5.71 -9.01 8.99
C VAL A 182 -4.45 -8.99 9.84
N VAL A 183 -4.43 -8.17 10.87
CA VAL A 183 -3.26 -7.98 11.75
C VAL A 183 -3.55 -8.61 13.10
N ASP A 184 -2.82 -9.65 13.46
CA ASP A 184 -3.02 -10.43 14.69
C ASP A 184 -4.48 -10.87 14.92
N GLY A 185 -5.19 -11.13 13.80
CA GLY A 185 -6.59 -11.53 13.77
C GLY A 185 -7.60 -10.38 13.72
N VAL A 186 -7.18 -9.11 13.70
CA VAL A 186 -8.06 -7.95 13.55
C VAL A 186 -8.08 -7.47 12.10
N ARG A 187 -9.27 -7.22 11.55
CA ARG A 187 -9.44 -6.73 10.19
C ARG A 187 -9.16 -5.23 10.13
N LEU A 188 -8.29 -4.83 9.24
CA LEU A 188 -7.94 -3.44 8.99
C LEU A 188 -8.22 -3.07 7.54
N GLY A 189 -8.64 -1.83 7.29
CA GLY A 189 -8.77 -1.29 5.93
C GLY A 189 -7.43 -0.85 5.35
N ASP A 190 -6.47 -0.49 6.20
CA ASP A 190 -5.13 -0.06 5.80
C ASP A 190 -4.09 -0.46 6.86
N ILE A 191 -2.86 -0.69 6.41
CA ILE A 191 -1.72 -1.09 7.25
C ILE A 191 -0.55 -0.10 7.16
N SER A 192 -0.74 1.07 6.58
CA SER A 192 0.31 2.09 6.44
C SER A 192 0.83 2.59 7.79
N GLY A 193 0.00 2.54 8.83
CA GLY A 193 0.36 2.88 10.21
C GLY A 193 1.23 1.84 10.92
N ILE A 194 1.38 0.62 10.37
CA ILE A 194 2.21 -0.43 10.97
C ILE A 194 3.67 -0.23 10.59
N ASP A 195 4.54 -0.21 11.59
CA ASP A 195 5.98 -0.16 11.30
C ASP A 195 6.48 -1.53 10.81
N PRO A 196 7.20 -1.59 9.66
CA PRO A 196 7.77 -2.85 9.16
C PRO A 196 8.68 -3.55 10.18
N ASN A 197 9.35 -2.79 11.07
CA ASN A 197 10.20 -3.38 12.11
C ASN A 197 9.42 -4.16 13.17
N ASP A 198 8.10 -3.93 13.31
CA ASP A 198 7.26 -4.65 14.27
C ASP A 198 6.64 -5.93 13.69
N ILE A 199 6.85 -6.21 12.39
CA ILE A 199 6.28 -7.36 11.71
C ILE A 199 7.20 -8.58 11.85
N ALA A 200 6.63 -9.72 12.23
CA ALA A 200 7.31 -11.01 12.26
C ALA A 200 7.17 -11.76 10.93
N SER A 201 5.98 -11.76 10.34
CA SER A 201 5.70 -12.35 9.03
C SER A 201 4.48 -11.71 8.36
N MET A 202 4.43 -11.83 7.03
CA MET A 202 3.26 -11.52 6.23
C MET A 202 2.95 -12.71 5.32
N GLU A 203 1.73 -13.23 5.41
CA GLU A 203 1.24 -14.30 4.55
C GLU A 203 0.19 -13.74 3.59
N VAL A 204 0.36 -14.00 2.29
CA VAL A 204 -0.59 -13.59 1.25
C VAL A 204 -1.39 -14.81 0.82
N LEU A 205 -2.68 -14.82 1.13
CA LEU A 205 -3.65 -15.83 0.70
C LEU A 205 -4.16 -15.43 -0.68
N LYS A 206 -3.64 -16.07 -1.71
CA LYS A 206 -3.89 -15.69 -3.11
C LYS A 206 -5.08 -16.41 -3.74
N ASP A 207 -5.43 -17.60 -3.22
CA ASP A 207 -6.52 -18.42 -3.74
C ASP A 207 -7.77 -18.36 -2.86
N ALA A 208 -8.91 -18.69 -3.46
CA ALA A 208 -10.18 -18.66 -2.75
C ALA A 208 -10.26 -19.71 -1.64
N ALA A 209 -9.60 -20.87 -1.76
CA ALA A 209 -9.68 -21.91 -0.75
C ALA A 209 -8.98 -21.51 0.56
N SER A 210 -7.86 -20.79 0.47
CA SER A 210 -7.16 -20.23 1.65
C SER A 210 -7.93 -19.04 2.23
N ALA A 211 -8.54 -18.20 1.35
CA ALA A 211 -9.18 -16.94 1.72
C ALA A 211 -10.65 -17.10 2.15
N ALA A 212 -11.37 -18.19 1.76
CA ALA A 212 -12.81 -18.37 1.97
C ALA A 212 -13.24 -18.26 3.44
N ILE A 213 -12.35 -18.63 4.37
CA ILE A 213 -12.63 -18.52 5.81
C ILE A 213 -12.84 -17.05 6.26
N TYR A 214 -12.39 -16.06 5.46
CA TYR A 214 -12.62 -14.62 5.68
C TYR A 214 -13.85 -14.09 4.94
N GLY A 215 -14.42 -14.88 4.00
CA GLY A 215 -15.74 -14.66 3.39
C GLY A 215 -15.85 -13.45 2.49
N ALA A 216 -16.85 -12.65 2.79
CA ALA A 216 -17.31 -11.55 1.95
C ALA A 216 -16.34 -10.37 1.72
N GLU A 217 -15.21 -10.34 2.38
CA GLU A 217 -14.18 -9.29 2.21
C GLU A 217 -12.92 -9.85 1.54
N ALA A 218 -12.89 -11.16 1.28
CA ALA A 218 -11.71 -11.86 0.76
C ALA A 218 -11.70 -12.00 -0.78
N GLY A 219 -12.63 -11.39 -1.50
CA GLY A 219 -12.72 -11.46 -2.98
C GLY A 219 -11.46 -10.99 -3.70
N ASN A 220 -10.72 -10.05 -3.11
CA ASN A 220 -9.45 -9.52 -3.62
C ASN A 220 -8.20 -10.19 -3.03
N GLY A 221 -8.37 -11.30 -2.28
CA GLY A 221 -7.30 -11.94 -1.51
C GLY A 221 -7.17 -11.38 -0.09
N VAL A 222 -6.31 -12.01 0.71
CA VAL A 222 -6.09 -11.62 2.11
C VAL A 222 -4.60 -11.53 2.41
N VAL A 223 -4.18 -10.50 3.13
CA VAL A 223 -2.83 -10.36 3.67
C VAL A 223 -2.92 -10.51 5.19
N LEU A 224 -2.37 -11.60 5.70
CA LEU A 224 -2.24 -11.84 7.13
C LEU A 224 -0.93 -11.25 7.62
N ILE A 225 -0.96 -10.51 8.69
CA ILE A 225 0.22 -9.89 9.29
C ILE A 225 0.30 -10.35 10.74
N THR A 226 1.44 -10.94 11.07
CA THR A 226 1.77 -11.31 12.43
C THR A 226 2.81 -10.33 12.96
N THR A 227 2.51 -9.65 14.05
CA THR A 227 3.47 -8.76 14.71
C THR A 227 4.41 -9.53 15.63
N LYS A 228 5.56 -8.94 15.95
CA LYS A 228 6.57 -9.52 16.83
C LYS A 228 5.98 -9.78 18.21
N LYS A 229 6.32 -10.93 18.79
CA LYS A 229 5.98 -11.30 20.17
C LYS A 229 7.25 -11.39 21.00
N GLY A 230 7.09 -11.36 22.30
CA GLY A 230 8.18 -11.62 23.24
C GLY A 230 8.75 -13.03 23.11
N THR A 231 10.02 -13.19 23.35
CA THR A 231 10.72 -14.47 23.37
C THR A 231 11.08 -14.86 24.80
N VAL A 232 11.04 -16.17 25.09
CA VAL A 232 11.49 -16.69 26.39
C VAL A 232 13.00 -16.47 26.52
N GLY A 233 13.44 -15.82 27.58
CA GLY A 233 14.85 -15.53 27.86
C GLY A 233 15.05 -14.19 28.57
N SER A 234 16.31 -13.74 28.65
CA SER A 234 16.65 -12.41 29.15
C SER A 234 16.06 -11.32 28.28
N GLY A 235 15.60 -10.23 28.87
CA GLY A 235 15.11 -9.07 28.12
C GLY A 235 16.14 -8.53 27.16
N LYS A 236 15.72 -8.12 25.97
CA LYS A 236 16.54 -7.48 24.95
C LYS A 236 16.01 -6.08 24.66
N ILE A 237 16.92 -5.16 24.43
CA ILE A 237 16.63 -3.80 23.99
C ILE A 237 17.23 -3.63 22.60
N THR A 238 16.43 -3.17 21.65
CA THR A 238 16.88 -2.89 20.28
C THR A 238 16.67 -1.41 19.97
N TYR A 239 17.60 -0.82 19.24
CA TYR A 239 17.44 0.54 18.72
C TYR A 239 17.90 0.60 17.26
N ASP A 240 16.97 0.96 16.38
CA ASP A 240 17.22 1.10 14.95
C ASP A 240 17.09 2.57 14.56
N PHE A 241 18.06 3.07 13.83
CA PHE A 241 18.09 4.44 13.32
C PHE A 241 18.30 4.44 11.82
N GLN A 242 17.55 5.31 11.11
CA GLN A 242 17.70 5.58 9.68
C GLN A 242 17.64 7.07 9.41
N TYR A 243 18.53 7.54 8.56
CA TYR A 243 18.50 8.89 8.01
C TYR A 243 18.61 8.80 6.49
N ALA A 244 17.70 9.46 5.77
CA ALA A 244 17.69 9.49 4.33
C ALA A 244 17.72 10.91 3.78
N ILE A 245 18.43 11.07 2.65
CA ILE A 245 18.38 12.25 1.80
C ILE A 245 17.67 11.84 0.51
N GLU A 246 16.59 12.53 0.19
CA GLU A 246 15.75 12.28 -0.98
C GLU A 246 16.00 13.33 -2.06
N SER A 247 15.93 12.93 -3.33
CA SER A 247 16.02 13.83 -4.49
C SER A 247 15.23 13.24 -5.67
N LEU A 248 14.83 14.07 -6.63
CA LEU A 248 14.12 13.60 -7.82
C LEU A 248 14.90 12.47 -8.51
N ALA A 249 14.19 11.37 -8.82
CA ALA A 249 14.78 10.27 -9.58
C ALA A 249 15.01 10.63 -11.06
N LYS A 250 14.04 11.31 -11.68
CA LYS A 250 14.09 11.78 -13.07
C LYS A 250 13.47 13.17 -13.15
N LYS A 251 14.02 14.03 -14.03
CA LYS A 251 13.47 15.34 -14.34
C LYS A 251 12.99 15.37 -15.79
N PRO A 252 11.74 15.78 -16.06
CA PRO A 252 11.30 16.01 -17.42
C PRO A 252 12.03 17.23 -18.00
N LYS A 253 12.32 17.18 -19.27
CA LYS A 253 12.87 18.32 -20.00
C LYS A 253 11.73 19.17 -20.54
N LEU A 254 11.59 20.38 -20.01
CA LEU A 254 10.66 21.39 -20.48
C LEU A 254 11.37 22.37 -21.41
N LEU A 255 10.60 23.16 -22.17
CA LEU A 255 11.18 24.24 -22.99
C LEU A 255 11.79 25.29 -22.06
N ASN A 256 12.99 25.74 -22.43
CA ASN A 256 13.62 26.94 -21.85
C ASN A 256 13.03 28.23 -22.48
N ALA A 257 13.48 29.40 -22.04
CA ALA A 257 12.93 30.68 -22.50
C ALA A 257 13.02 30.86 -24.02
N GLU A 258 14.16 30.57 -24.64
CA GLU A 258 14.38 30.71 -26.08
C GLU A 258 13.52 29.73 -26.89
N GLU A 259 13.51 28.46 -26.47
CA GLU A 259 12.71 27.40 -27.08
C GLU A 259 11.20 27.69 -26.96
N TYR A 260 10.77 28.22 -25.82
CA TYR A 260 9.37 28.60 -25.58
C TYR A 260 8.97 29.75 -26.48
N ILE A 261 9.77 30.82 -26.57
CA ILE A 261 9.55 31.97 -27.47
C ILE A 261 9.45 31.50 -28.92
N GLN A 262 10.38 30.65 -29.35
CA GLN A 262 10.36 30.08 -30.70
C GLN A 262 9.08 29.29 -30.98
N TYR A 263 8.70 28.37 -30.05
CA TYR A 263 7.53 27.52 -30.18
C TYR A 263 6.22 28.33 -30.21
N MET A 264 6.10 29.36 -29.37
CA MET A 264 4.93 30.25 -29.33
C MET A 264 4.81 31.15 -30.55
N LYS A 265 5.93 31.60 -31.12
CA LYS A 265 5.98 32.33 -32.40
C LYS A 265 5.56 31.45 -33.58
N GLU A 266 6.13 30.26 -33.69
CA GLU A 266 5.79 29.29 -34.75
C GLU A 266 4.31 28.93 -34.71
N GLY A 267 3.76 28.70 -33.51
CA GLY A 267 2.33 28.40 -33.30
C GLY A 267 1.40 29.59 -33.44
N LYS A 268 1.94 30.81 -33.68
CA LYS A 268 1.16 32.07 -33.71
C LYS A 268 0.31 32.28 -32.43
N THR A 269 0.74 31.70 -31.29
CA THR A 269 0.08 31.87 -30.01
C THR A 269 0.25 33.27 -29.48
N PHE A 270 1.48 33.85 -29.68
CA PHE A 270 1.82 35.21 -29.38
C PHE A 270 2.66 35.83 -30.52
N THR A 271 2.51 37.16 -30.70
CA THR A 271 3.43 37.90 -31.57
C THR A 271 4.80 38.04 -30.90
N GLU A 272 5.86 38.20 -31.71
CA GLU A 272 7.20 38.40 -31.19
C GLU A 272 7.27 39.66 -30.30
N ASP A 273 6.65 40.76 -30.76
CA ASP A 273 6.60 42.00 -29.99
C ASP A 273 5.93 41.82 -28.63
N TYR A 274 4.87 41.01 -28.53
CA TYR A 274 4.23 40.71 -27.25
C TYR A 274 5.15 39.92 -26.30
N LEU A 275 5.82 38.89 -26.85
CA LEU A 275 6.74 38.04 -26.07
C LEU A 275 7.92 38.90 -25.55
N LEU A 276 8.58 39.66 -26.41
CA LEU A 276 9.75 40.49 -26.05
C LEU A 276 9.37 41.68 -25.14
N LYS A 277 8.18 42.26 -25.28
CA LYS A 277 7.70 43.34 -24.42
C LYS A 277 7.41 42.88 -22.99
N ASN A 278 6.96 41.65 -22.81
CA ASN A 278 6.56 41.10 -21.50
C ASN A 278 7.65 40.21 -20.89
N TRP A 279 8.80 40.03 -21.59
CA TRP A 279 9.96 39.30 -21.06
C TRP A 279 11.08 40.31 -20.77
N ASP A 280 11.78 40.12 -19.65
CA ASP A 280 12.92 40.96 -19.25
C ASP A 280 14.22 40.67 -19.99
N GLY A 281 14.21 39.74 -20.95
CA GLY A 281 15.37 39.32 -21.74
C GLY A 281 16.34 38.39 -21.02
N THR A 282 16.10 38.08 -19.74
CA THR A 282 17.01 37.28 -18.90
C THR A 282 16.36 36.14 -18.15
N THR A 283 15.11 36.31 -17.74
CA THR A 283 14.38 35.29 -16.99
C THR A 283 14.24 34.01 -17.81
N ASN A 284 14.70 32.89 -17.21
CA ASN A 284 14.58 31.53 -17.75
C ASN A 284 14.34 30.57 -16.59
N THR A 285 13.10 30.53 -16.14
CA THR A 285 12.71 29.80 -14.93
C THR A 285 12.49 28.31 -15.21
N SER A 286 13.36 27.48 -14.67
CA SER A 286 13.09 26.03 -14.53
C SER A 286 12.23 25.79 -13.29
N TRP A 287 10.91 25.69 -13.47
CA TRP A 287 9.96 25.49 -12.37
C TRP A 287 10.21 24.19 -11.60
N VAL A 288 10.66 23.13 -12.29
CA VAL A 288 11.06 21.86 -11.65
C VAL A 288 12.22 22.09 -10.67
N ASP A 289 13.27 22.82 -11.08
CA ASP A 289 14.43 23.08 -10.21
C ASP A 289 14.12 24.13 -9.13
N ALA A 290 13.20 25.05 -9.42
CA ALA A 290 12.77 26.06 -8.47
C ALA A 290 12.02 25.45 -7.29
N ILE A 291 11.03 24.58 -7.54
CA ILE A 291 10.12 24.07 -6.50
C ILE A 291 10.68 22.85 -5.76
N TYR A 292 11.40 21.95 -6.45
CA TYR A 292 11.97 20.77 -5.81
C TYR A 292 13.34 21.04 -5.18
N GLY A 293 13.57 20.40 -4.06
CA GLY A 293 14.82 20.41 -3.32
C GLY A 293 15.25 19.01 -2.90
N LYS A 294 16.06 18.95 -1.86
CA LYS A 294 16.41 17.71 -1.18
C LYS A 294 15.48 17.50 0.00
N GLY A 295 14.71 16.41 -0.04
CA GLY A 295 13.93 15.95 1.10
C GLY A 295 14.82 15.29 2.15
N LYS A 296 14.31 15.18 3.36
CA LYS A 296 15.00 14.54 4.50
C LYS A 296 14.03 13.64 5.24
N MET A 297 14.49 12.46 5.59
CA MET A 297 13.72 11.53 6.41
C MET A 297 14.59 11.01 7.54
N GLN A 298 14.02 10.94 8.75
CA GLN A 298 14.62 10.24 9.89
C GLN A 298 13.60 9.29 10.53
N LYS A 299 14.08 8.13 10.92
CA LYS A 299 13.30 7.10 11.60
C LYS A 299 14.06 6.58 12.80
N HIS A 300 13.40 6.49 13.93
CA HIS A 300 13.90 5.94 15.19
C HIS A 300 12.94 4.83 15.64
N ASN A 301 13.45 3.65 15.91
CA ASN A 301 12.66 2.55 16.47
C ASN A 301 13.37 2.01 17.72
N LEU A 302 12.68 1.97 18.84
CA LEU A 302 13.15 1.46 20.12
C LEU A 302 12.27 0.26 20.51
N GLY A 303 12.87 -0.92 20.62
CA GLY A 303 12.20 -2.18 20.93
C GLY A 303 12.62 -2.79 22.27
N PHE A 304 11.66 -3.38 22.96
CA PHE A 304 11.86 -4.13 24.20
C PHE A 304 11.16 -5.49 24.07
N THR A 305 11.88 -6.57 24.28
CA THR A 305 11.31 -7.91 24.22
C THR A 305 11.82 -8.76 25.38
N GLY A 306 10.96 -9.61 25.90
CA GLY A 306 11.35 -10.52 26.99
C GLY A 306 10.22 -11.48 27.34
N GLY A 307 10.53 -12.41 28.22
CA GLY A 307 9.52 -13.37 28.67
C GLY A 307 10.11 -14.53 29.49
N ASN A 308 9.20 -15.30 30.04
CA ASN A 308 9.50 -16.54 30.77
C ASN A 308 8.57 -17.66 30.28
N GLN A 309 8.58 -18.81 30.93
CA GLN A 309 7.74 -19.96 30.57
C GLN A 309 6.22 -19.68 30.63
N ASN A 310 5.82 -18.71 31.46
CA ASN A 310 4.40 -18.40 31.69
C ASN A 310 3.90 -17.20 30.87
N GLY A 311 4.78 -16.32 30.40
CA GLY A 311 4.36 -15.16 29.65
C GLY A 311 5.50 -14.43 28.94
N ASN A 312 5.16 -13.69 27.93
CA ASN A 312 6.10 -12.90 27.14
C ASN A 312 5.47 -11.54 26.78
N TYR A 313 6.35 -10.60 26.48
CA TYR A 313 5.97 -9.25 26.07
C TYR A 313 6.90 -8.71 24.98
N TYR A 314 6.30 -7.89 24.12
CA TYR A 314 6.99 -7.08 23.13
C TYR A 314 6.44 -5.64 23.21
N LEU A 315 7.32 -4.67 23.30
CA LEU A 315 7.02 -3.23 23.25
C LEU A 315 7.91 -2.58 22.21
N SER A 316 7.34 -1.77 21.32
CA SER A 316 8.08 -0.96 20.35
C SER A 316 7.57 0.47 20.32
N LEU A 317 8.48 1.43 20.16
CA LEU A 317 8.18 2.84 19.93
C LEU A 317 8.91 3.29 18.68
N THR A 318 8.16 3.78 17.69
CA THR A 318 8.74 4.29 16.42
C THR A 318 8.36 5.74 16.21
N TYR A 319 9.34 6.57 15.92
CA TYR A 319 9.16 7.94 15.44
C TYR A 319 9.67 8.06 14.02
N LEU A 320 8.85 8.61 13.14
CA LEU A 320 9.15 8.91 11.74
C LEU A 320 8.91 10.40 11.48
N ASP A 321 9.88 11.09 10.91
CA ASP A 321 9.78 12.45 10.39
C ASP A 321 10.27 12.46 8.95
N ASN A 322 9.37 12.72 8.01
CA ASN A 322 9.65 12.76 6.58
C ASN A 322 9.23 14.12 6.03
N ASP A 323 10.22 14.93 5.67
CA ASP A 323 10.09 16.22 4.97
C ASP A 323 10.37 15.95 3.48
N GLY A 324 9.36 16.13 2.64
CA GLY A 324 9.41 15.76 1.24
C GLY A 324 10.34 16.65 0.40
N MET A 325 10.25 16.48 -0.93
CA MET A 325 11.14 17.18 -1.87
C MET A 325 10.65 18.57 -2.25
N VAL A 326 9.41 18.96 -1.97
CA VAL A 326 8.89 20.31 -2.26
C VAL A 326 9.46 21.29 -1.24
N LYS A 327 10.17 22.32 -1.72
CA LYS A 327 10.73 23.36 -0.86
C LYS A 327 9.64 24.04 -0.02
N GLY A 328 9.86 24.19 1.28
CA GLY A 328 8.91 24.76 2.23
C GLY A 328 8.48 23.73 3.27
N SER A 329 7.39 24.02 4.01
CA SER A 329 6.91 23.17 5.10
C SER A 329 5.53 22.54 4.82
N ASN A 330 5.07 22.55 3.57
CA ASN A 330 3.75 22.06 3.18
C ASN A 330 3.75 20.63 2.63
N ASP A 331 4.87 19.93 2.77
CA ASP A 331 5.12 18.58 2.28
C ASP A 331 5.80 17.77 3.38
N LEU A 332 5.02 17.38 4.40
CA LEU A 332 5.54 16.82 5.65
C LEU A 332 4.66 15.68 6.16
N TYR A 333 5.29 14.61 6.62
CA TYR A 333 4.62 13.53 7.35
C TYR A 333 5.40 13.14 8.62
N ARG A 334 4.74 13.24 9.77
CA ARG A 334 5.28 12.82 11.07
C ARG A 334 4.39 11.77 11.69
N ARG A 335 5.00 10.71 12.19
CA ARG A 335 4.27 9.59 12.82
C ARG A 335 4.99 9.11 14.07
N LEU A 336 4.21 8.91 15.13
CA LEU A 336 4.63 8.20 16.34
C LEU A 336 3.77 6.94 16.46
N THR A 337 4.40 5.78 16.54
CA THR A 337 3.71 4.48 16.68
C THR A 337 4.20 3.77 17.93
N ALA A 338 3.30 3.13 18.66
CA ALA A 338 3.63 2.20 19.75
C ALA A 338 2.95 0.86 19.49
N THR A 339 3.72 -0.24 19.58
CA THR A 339 3.23 -1.61 19.47
C THR A 339 3.42 -2.31 20.82
N ILE A 340 2.36 -2.92 21.36
CA ILE A 340 2.36 -3.57 22.68
C ILE A 340 1.69 -4.92 22.55
N ASN A 341 2.48 -6.01 22.65
CA ASN A 341 2.00 -7.37 22.60
C ASN A 341 2.40 -8.08 23.89
N ALA A 342 1.44 -8.77 24.50
CA ALA A 342 1.68 -9.55 25.70
C ALA A 342 0.78 -10.77 25.73
N GLU A 343 1.32 -11.89 26.21
CA GLU A 343 0.52 -13.09 26.46
C GLU A 343 0.96 -13.74 27.78
N TYR A 344 0.01 -14.34 28.49
CA TYR A 344 0.23 -14.97 29.78
C TYR A 344 -0.60 -16.23 29.96
N GLN A 345 0.05 -17.31 30.41
CA GLN A 345 -0.57 -18.58 30.76
C GLN A 345 -1.05 -18.55 32.23
N ILE A 346 -2.33 -18.14 32.44
CA ILE A 346 -2.89 -18.00 33.79
C ILE A 346 -3.00 -19.35 34.48
N LYS A 347 -3.51 -20.35 33.73
CA LYS A 347 -3.64 -21.75 34.14
C LYS A 347 -3.25 -22.66 32.96
N PRO A 348 -2.92 -23.94 33.17
CA PRO A 348 -2.61 -24.85 32.07
C PRO A 348 -3.70 -24.93 30.98
N TRP A 349 -4.94 -24.62 31.37
CA TRP A 349 -6.11 -24.63 30.49
C TRP A 349 -6.58 -23.23 30.03
N LEU A 350 -5.98 -22.14 30.55
CA LEU A 350 -6.37 -20.77 30.24
C LEU A 350 -5.15 -19.92 29.93
N LYS A 351 -5.03 -19.46 28.65
CA LYS A 351 -4.10 -18.45 28.21
C LYS A 351 -4.86 -17.17 27.83
N VAL A 352 -4.35 -16.03 28.22
CA VAL A 352 -4.85 -14.71 27.79
C VAL A 352 -3.75 -13.95 27.06
N GLY A 353 -4.16 -13.09 26.14
CA GLY A 353 -3.21 -12.25 25.42
C GLY A 353 -3.85 -10.98 24.88
N THR A 354 -3.01 -10.03 24.56
CA THR A 354 -3.40 -8.77 23.93
C THR A 354 -2.36 -8.35 22.90
N THR A 355 -2.84 -7.77 21.81
CA THR A 355 -2.02 -7.11 20.79
C THR A 355 -2.58 -5.73 20.56
N ASN A 356 -1.74 -4.70 20.62
CA ASN A 356 -2.17 -3.32 20.47
C ASN A 356 -1.18 -2.54 19.63
N GLN A 357 -1.71 -1.66 18.81
CA GLN A 357 -0.97 -0.69 18.05
C GLN A 357 -1.63 0.68 18.19
N ILE A 358 -0.84 1.66 18.56
CA ILE A 358 -1.25 3.04 18.75
C ILE A 358 -0.44 3.90 17.80
N GLU A 359 -1.10 4.66 16.98
CA GLU A 359 -0.48 5.60 16.04
C GLU A 359 -1.02 7.01 16.27
N LYS A 360 -0.13 7.98 16.18
CA LYS A 360 -0.46 9.40 16.05
C LYS A 360 0.31 9.97 14.88
N TYR A 361 -0.38 10.66 13.97
CA TYR A 361 0.27 11.28 12.81
C TYR A 361 -0.14 12.74 12.61
N ASN A 362 0.74 13.47 11.91
CA ASN A 362 0.48 14.79 11.36
C ASN A 362 0.98 14.80 9.91
N ALA A 363 0.15 15.27 9.01
CA ALA A 363 0.46 15.35 7.58
C ALA A 363 0.15 16.74 7.03
N ARG A 364 1.00 17.18 6.12
CA ARG A 364 0.76 18.28 5.19
C ARG A 364 1.10 17.79 3.81
N SER A 365 0.34 18.20 2.82
CA SER A 365 0.54 17.72 1.46
C SER A 365 0.24 18.81 0.45
N VAL A 366 0.93 18.74 -0.68
CA VAL A 366 0.66 19.54 -1.86
C VAL A 366 -0.34 18.83 -2.76
N SER A 367 -1.06 19.57 -3.61
CA SER A 367 -2.01 19.00 -4.56
C SER A 367 -1.30 18.31 -5.74
N GLU A 368 -1.80 17.13 -6.13
CA GLU A 368 -1.26 16.30 -7.21
C GLU A 368 -2.34 15.58 -8.01
N GLY A 369 -2.00 15.05 -9.18
CA GLY A 369 -2.85 14.14 -9.96
C GLY A 369 -4.10 14.77 -10.60
N ASN A 370 -4.15 16.08 -10.75
CA ASN A 370 -5.23 16.81 -11.40
C ASN A 370 -4.60 17.79 -12.44
N GLU A 371 -4.95 17.62 -13.69
CA GLU A 371 -4.46 18.43 -14.81
C GLU A 371 -4.88 19.90 -14.74
N TYR A 372 -5.94 20.24 -13.99
CA TYR A 372 -6.50 21.60 -13.93
C TYR A 372 -5.96 22.44 -12.77
N GLY A 373 -5.84 21.88 -11.58
CA GLY A 373 -5.60 22.69 -10.39
C GLY A 373 -4.56 22.13 -9.43
N SER A 374 -3.70 21.19 -9.86
CA SER A 374 -2.63 20.70 -8.99
C SER A 374 -1.35 21.53 -9.12
N MET A 375 -0.62 21.65 -8.02
CA MET A 375 0.69 22.29 -8.03
C MET A 375 1.65 21.58 -8.99
N MET A 376 1.53 20.25 -9.11
CA MET A 376 2.36 19.45 -10.00
C MET A 376 2.11 19.76 -11.48
N ALA A 377 0.84 19.96 -11.86
CA ALA A 377 0.48 20.38 -13.20
C ALA A 377 1.02 21.79 -13.50
N ALA A 378 0.98 22.70 -12.52
CA ALA A 378 1.53 24.05 -12.67
C ALA A 378 3.06 24.03 -12.90
N VAL A 379 3.80 23.18 -12.16
CA VAL A 379 5.27 23.01 -12.35
C VAL A 379 5.63 22.61 -13.78
N LEU A 380 4.77 21.84 -14.45
CA LEU A 380 4.99 21.31 -15.79
C LEU A 380 4.45 22.22 -16.90
N SER A 381 3.56 23.16 -16.56
CA SER A 381 2.79 23.95 -17.54
C SER A 381 3.15 25.45 -17.54
N MET A 382 3.70 25.95 -16.43
CA MET A 382 4.07 27.37 -16.36
C MET A 382 5.17 27.74 -17.36
N ASP A 383 5.01 28.93 -17.98
CA ASP A 383 5.98 29.49 -18.91
C ASP A 383 7.33 29.78 -18.22
N PRO A 384 8.45 29.64 -18.93
CA PRO A 384 9.78 29.91 -18.38
C PRO A 384 10.14 31.40 -18.34
N LEU A 385 9.31 32.28 -18.91
CA LEU A 385 9.57 33.74 -19.00
C LEU A 385 9.12 34.49 -17.74
N THR A 386 8.35 33.83 -16.88
CA THR A 386 7.89 34.35 -15.59
C THR A 386 8.88 34.03 -14.47
N PRO A 387 9.39 35.02 -13.70
CA PRO A 387 10.28 34.76 -12.58
C PRO A 387 9.55 34.11 -11.41
N VAL A 388 10.28 33.43 -10.53
CA VAL A 388 9.70 32.90 -9.29
C VAL A 388 9.12 34.02 -8.43
N ALA A 389 9.84 35.13 -8.28
CA ALA A 389 9.42 36.33 -7.60
C ALA A 389 10.13 37.57 -8.20
N TYR A 390 9.53 38.73 -8.04
CA TYR A 390 10.11 39.99 -8.53
C TYR A 390 11.05 40.55 -7.47
N GLU A 391 12.31 40.59 -7.76
CA GLU A 391 13.32 41.18 -6.90
C GLU A 391 13.44 42.71 -7.14
N GLY A 392 13.79 43.49 -6.08
CA GLY A 392 14.10 44.90 -6.16
C GLY A 392 12.89 45.84 -6.41
N GLY A 393 11.66 45.36 -6.26
CA GLY A 393 10.45 46.19 -6.31
C GLY A 393 10.00 46.63 -7.71
N ASN A 394 10.69 46.24 -8.76
CA ASN A 394 10.31 46.52 -10.16
C ASN A 394 9.24 45.57 -10.62
N LEU A 395 7.99 46.00 -10.63
CA LEU A 395 6.85 45.16 -11.03
C LEU A 395 6.48 45.43 -12.49
N PRO A 396 6.21 44.39 -13.31
CA PRO A 396 5.62 44.56 -14.64
C PRO A 396 4.29 45.28 -14.58
N VAL A 397 3.93 45.98 -15.65
CA VAL A 397 2.72 46.82 -15.70
C VAL A 397 1.45 46.09 -15.31
N HIS A 398 1.27 44.83 -15.77
CA HIS A 398 0.09 44.02 -15.44
C HIS A 398 0.01 43.68 -13.94
N VAL A 399 1.16 43.48 -13.28
CA VAL A 399 1.22 43.17 -11.84
C VAL A 399 0.98 44.44 -11.02
N ALA A 400 1.62 45.55 -11.40
CA ALA A 400 1.41 46.85 -10.75
C ALA A 400 -0.07 47.29 -10.85
N SER A 401 -0.69 47.05 -12.02
CA SER A 401 -2.11 47.32 -12.27
C SER A 401 -3.03 46.43 -11.40
N ALA A 402 -2.69 45.18 -11.24
CA ALA A 402 -3.43 44.26 -10.37
C ALA A 402 -3.39 44.74 -8.91
N LEU A 403 -2.23 45.13 -8.40
CA LEU A 403 -2.09 45.73 -7.05
C LEU A 403 -2.89 47.02 -6.88
N ALA A 404 -2.83 47.93 -7.87
CA ALA A 404 -3.57 49.17 -7.87
C ALA A 404 -5.09 48.93 -7.84
N ASN A 405 -5.56 47.82 -8.43
CA ASN A 405 -6.95 47.38 -8.43
C ASN A 405 -7.30 46.55 -7.18
N GLY A 406 -6.47 46.55 -6.13
CA GLY A 406 -6.76 45.88 -4.84
C GLY A 406 -6.57 44.38 -4.88
N LYS A 407 -5.91 43.79 -5.89
CA LYS A 407 -5.66 42.35 -5.90
C LYS A 407 -4.59 41.94 -4.88
N HIS A 408 -4.77 40.78 -4.29
CA HIS A 408 -3.92 40.25 -3.21
C HIS A 408 -2.77 39.40 -3.79
N LEU A 409 -1.61 40.00 -3.99
CA LEU A 409 -0.40 39.29 -4.36
C LEU A 409 0.28 38.71 -3.10
N LEU A 410 0.64 37.42 -3.16
CA LEU A 410 1.44 36.78 -2.12
C LEU A 410 2.92 37.12 -2.30
N THR A 411 3.65 37.11 -1.17
CA THR A 411 5.09 37.36 -1.13
C THR A 411 5.86 36.14 -0.61
N ASN A 412 7.11 36.01 -1.02
CA ASN A 412 8.04 35.06 -0.42
C ASN A 412 8.51 35.53 0.97
N ALA A 413 9.35 34.73 1.63
CA ALA A 413 9.88 35.06 2.96
C ALA A 413 10.76 36.36 3.00
N ALA A 414 11.28 36.80 1.86
CA ALA A 414 12.05 38.05 1.73
C ALA A 414 11.15 39.28 1.46
N GLY A 415 9.84 39.11 1.36
CA GLY A 415 8.89 40.16 1.06
C GLY A 415 8.69 40.49 -0.43
N ASN A 416 9.34 39.75 -1.32
CA ASN A 416 9.21 39.92 -2.76
C ASN A 416 7.92 39.24 -3.26
N TYR A 417 7.15 39.96 -4.12
CA TYR A 417 5.94 39.42 -4.74
C TYR A 417 6.27 38.27 -5.67
N TYR A 418 5.49 37.16 -5.57
CA TYR A 418 5.62 36.05 -6.51
C TYR A 418 5.29 36.50 -7.95
N GLY A 419 5.99 35.88 -8.92
CA GLY A 419 5.79 36.16 -10.32
C GLY A 419 4.37 35.77 -10.80
N VAL A 420 3.78 36.66 -11.60
CA VAL A 420 2.49 36.46 -12.26
C VAL A 420 2.73 36.42 -13.76
N SER A 421 2.30 35.36 -14.43
CA SER A 421 2.49 35.21 -15.87
C SER A 421 1.71 36.24 -16.67
N ALA A 422 2.38 36.87 -17.63
CA ALA A 422 1.76 37.67 -18.67
C ALA A 422 1.28 36.81 -19.84
N PHE A 423 1.68 35.53 -19.89
CA PHE A 423 1.52 34.64 -21.04
C PHE A 423 0.43 33.61 -20.82
N TYR A 424 0.15 33.25 -19.58
CA TYR A 424 -0.82 32.22 -19.24
C TYR A 424 -1.88 32.72 -18.23
N ALA A 425 -3.15 32.58 -18.59
CA ALA A 425 -4.30 32.99 -17.77
C ALA A 425 -5.34 31.86 -17.65
N GLY A 426 -4.89 30.63 -17.45
CA GLY A 426 -5.72 29.45 -17.20
C GLY A 426 -5.80 29.08 -15.71
N GLU A 427 -6.16 27.83 -15.41
CA GLU A 427 -6.35 27.33 -14.05
C GLU A 427 -5.05 27.19 -13.26
N GLN A 428 -3.91 27.11 -13.95
CA GLN A 428 -2.59 26.97 -13.34
C GLN A 428 -1.94 28.36 -13.22
N PHE A 429 -1.15 28.53 -12.19
CA PHE A 429 -0.41 29.75 -11.93
C PHE A 429 0.87 29.40 -11.15
N ASN A 430 1.66 30.38 -10.75
CA ASN A 430 2.92 30.19 -10.07
C ASN A 430 2.85 29.10 -8.99
N PRO A 431 3.62 28.01 -9.08
CA PRO A 431 3.58 26.89 -8.14
C PRO A 431 3.82 27.29 -6.67
N PHE A 432 4.59 28.35 -6.44
CA PHE A 432 4.83 28.86 -5.09
C PHE A 432 3.59 29.56 -4.54
N VAL A 433 2.82 30.27 -5.36
CA VAL A 433 1.52 30.83 -4.95
C VAL A 433 0.55 29.69 -4.67
N MET A 434 0.52 28.63 -5.50
CA MET A 434 -0.32 27.45 -5.26
C MET A 434 0.04 26.72 -3.96
N ARG A 435 1.33 26.68 -3.62
CA ARG A 435 1.81 26.12 -2.35
C ARG A 435 1.40 26.97 -1.13
N ASP A 436 1.52 28.29 -1.25
CA ASP A 436 1.46 29.22 -0.12
C ASP A 436 0.07 29.88 0.05
N ASN A 437 -0.84 29.75 -0.94
CA ASN A 437 -2.18 30.33 -0.87
C ASN A 437 -3.10 29.59 0.10
N SER A 438 -2.69 28.44 0.62
CA SER A 438 -3.47 27.67 1.59
C SER A 438 -2.58 26.97 2.62
N VAL A 439 -3.11 26.85 3.82
CA VAL A 439 -2.48 26.11 4.93
C VAL A 439 -3.41 24.97 5.33
N SER A 440 -3.09 23.76 4.90
CA SER A 440 -3.80 22.54 5.26
C SER A 440 -3.06 21.78 6.34
N ARG A 441 -3.79 21.27 7.34
CA ARG A 441 -3.28 20.44 8.42
C ARG A 441 -4.17 19.22 8.54
N ASN A 442 -3.58 18.05 8.50
CA ASN A 442 -4.27 16.80 8.76
C ASN A 442 -3.54 16.07 9.89
N SER A 443 -4.27 15.74 10.94
CA SER A 443 -3.75 15.01 12.08
C SER A 443 -4.73 13.92 12.49
N GLY A 444 -4.22 12.80 12.97
CA GLY A 444 -5.09 11.74 13.45
C GLY A 444 -4.40 10.82 14.43
N PHE A 445 -5.20 9.95 14.98
CA PHE A 445 -4.75 8.84 15.79
C PHE A 445 -5.50 7.56 15.38
N ASN A 446 -4.80 6.43 15.48
CA ASN A 446 -5.36 5.10 15.29
C ASN A 446 -4.97 4.24 16.49
N VAL A 447 -5.95 3.52 17.06
CA VAL A 447 -5.73 2.51 18.08
C VAL A 447 -6.35 1.22 17.58
N ASN A 448 -5.51 0.24 17.26
CA ASN A 448 -5.94 -1.07 16.77
C ASN A 448 -5.48 -2.12 17.76
N GLY A 449 -6.28 -3.13 18.00
CA GLY A 449 -5.83 -4.19 18.88
C GLY A 449 -6.83 -5.28 19.10
N SER A 450 -6.39 -6.31 19.81
CA SER A 450 -7.23 -7.41 20.26
C SER A 450 -6.92 -7.83 21.69
N ILE A 451 -7.94 -8.34 22.35
CA ILE A 451 -7.81 -9.09 23.59
C ILE A 451 -8.40 -10.46 23.32
N TYR A 452 -7.69 -11.52 23.70
CA TYR A 452 -8.16 -12.89 23.48
C TYR A 452 -7.90 -13.79 24.66
N ALA A 453 -8.71 -14.83 24.75
CA ALA A 453 -8.57 -15.92 25.71
C ALA A 453 -8.64 -17.25 24.96
N ASP A 454 -7.64 -18.11 25.19
CA ASP A 454 -7.61 -19.49 24.72
C ASP A 454 -7.94 -20.42 25.90
N PHE A 455 -9.05 -21.12 25.78
CA PHE A 455 -9.53 -22.07 26.75
C PHE A 455 -9.29 -23.49 26.22
N LYS A 456 -8.59 -24.33 26.99
CA LYS A 456 -8.24 -25.72 26.66
C LYS A 456 -8.94 -26.68 27.62
N PRO A 457 -10.22 -27.01 27.42
CA PRO A 457 -10.98 -27.87 28.33
C PRO A 457 -10.48 -29.32 28.30
N ILE A 458 -10.00 -29.78 27.15
CA ILE A 458 -9.37 -31.07 26.93
C ILE A 458 -8.13 -30.93 26.05
N LYS A 459 -7.26 -31.95 26.06
CA LYS A 459 -5.93 -31.92 25.42
C LYS A 459 -5.91 -31.43 23.97
N ASP A 460 -6.88 -31.86 23.15
CA ASP A 460 -6.88 -31.67 21.70
C ASP A 460 -7.86 -30.55 21.23
N LEU A 461 -8.53 -29.84 22.16
CA LEU A 461 -9.53 -28.81 21.89
C LEU A 461 -9.07 -27.47 22.45
N VAL A 462 -9.07 -26.46 21.60
CA VAL A 462 -8.83 -25.05 21.95
C VAL A 462 -10.05 -24.23 21.54
N ILE A 463 -10.66 -23.55 22.48
CA ILE A 463 -11.74 -22.58 22.24
C ILE A 463 -11.16 -21.19 22.45
N THR A 464 -11.22 -20.37 21.43
CA THR A 464 -10.71 -18.98 21.46
C THR A 464 -11.88 -18.01 21.41
N SER A 465 -11.92 -17.07 22.35
CA SER A 465 -12.75 -15.87 22.29
C SER A 465 -11.84 -14.67 22.08
N ARG A 466 -12.04 -13.94 20.99
CA ARG A 466 -11.24 -12.76 20.61
C ARG A 466 -12.15 -11.56 20.42
N PHE A 467 -11.84 -10.49 21.13
CA PHE A 467 -12.43 -9.17 20.91
C PHE A 467 -11.39 -8.27 20.26
N GLY A 468 -11.62 -7.92 19.01
CA GLY A 468 -10.79 -7.01 18.24
C GLY A 468 -11.46 -5.64 18.14
N TYR A 469 -10.66 -4.58 18.14
CA TYR A 469 -11.16 -3.21 18.04
C TYR A 469 -10.25 -2.31 17.20
N ARG A 470 -10.85 -1.30 16.62
CA ARG A 470 -10.18 -0.18 15.96
C ARG A 470 -10.91 1.10 16.30
N LEU A 471 -10.18 2.06 16.86
CA LEU A 471 -10.62 3.41 17.10
C LEU A 471 -9.71 4.35 16.30
N SER A 472 -10.29 5.13 15.40
CA SER A 472 -9.56 6.14 14.66
C SER A 472 -10.27 7.49 14.75
N GLY A 473 -9.47 8.54 14.93
CA GLY A 473 -9.93 9.92 14.90
C GLY A 473 -9.07 10.72 13.95
N THR A 474 -9.71 11.50 13.09
CA THR A 474 -9.02 12.41 12.16
C THR A 474 -9.54 13.83 12.36
N ARG A 475 -8.62 14.77 12.40
CA ARG A 475 -8.93 16.19 12.42
C ARG A 475 -8.21 16.86 11.25
N SER A 476 -9.00 17.47 10.38
CA SER A 476 -8.51 18.25 9.24
C SER A 476 -8.90 19.71 9.41
N SER A 477 -8.02 20.61 9.00
CA SER A 477 -8.33 22.03 8.88
C SER A 477 -7.60 22.60 7.67
N SER A 478 -8.27 23.48 6.96
CA SER A 478 -7.70 24.22 5.83
C SER A 478 -8.07 25.69 5.95
N THR A 479 -7.09 26.55 5.69
CA THR A 479 -7.31 27.99 5.55
C THR A 479 -6.74 28.40 4.22
N SER A 480 -7.57 28.89 3.33
CA SER A 480 -7.19 29.43 2.05
C SER A 480 -7.17 30.96 2.13
N LEU A 481 -6.06 31.55 1.73
CA LEU A 481 -5.82 32.99 1.80
C LEU A 481 -6.30 33.69 0.53
N PRO A 482 -6.60 34.99 0.60
CA PRO A 482 -6.74 35.82 -0.60
C PRO A 482 -5.46 35.77 -1.41
N PHE A 483 -5.59 35.61 -2.73
CA PHE A 483 -4.44 35.56 -3.64
C PHE A 483 -4.81 36.05 -5.03
N TYR A 484 -3.81 36.46 -5.78
CA TYR A 484 -3.88 36.71 -7.21
C TYR A 484 -2.81 35.89 -7.93
N GLY A 485 -3.23 34.85 -8.64
CA GLY A 485 -2.38 33.99 -9.43
C GLY A 485 -2.29 34.44 -10.90
N ASN A 486 -3.41 34.84 -11.48
CA ASN A 486 -3.56 35.41 -12.81
C ASN A 486 -4.98 36.03 -12.99
N ALA A 487 -5.34 36.46 -14.18
CA ALA A 487 -6.64 37.13 -14.43
C ALA A 487 -7.86 36.23 -14.17
N THR A 488 -7.74 34.92 -14.29
CA THR A 488 -8.83 33.95 -14.07
C THR A 488 -8.76 33.25 -12.70
N GLN A 489 -7.60 33.27 -12.06
CA GLN A 489 -7.34 32.60 -10.79
C GLN A 489 -6.99 33.61 -9.70
N SER A 490 -8.00 34.07 -9.00
CA SER A 490 -7.85 34.95 -7.85
C SER A 490 -8.90 34.65 -6.80
N ARG A 491 -8.61 35.01 -5.58
CA ARG A 491 -9.52 34.93 -4.44
C ARG A 491 -9.35 36.22 -3.62
N ASP A 492 -10.44 36.88 -3.35
CA ASP A 492 -10.44 38.14 -2.57
C ASP A 492 -10.93 37.92 -1.12
N TYR A 493 -11.16 36.69 -0.70
CA TYR A 493 -11.69 36.30 0.62
C TYR A 493 -10.86 35.21 1.28
N VAL A 494 -10.97 35.10 2.60
CA VAL A 494 -10.44 33.96 3.39
C VAL A 494 -11.50 32.88 3.43
N ASP A 495 -11.11 31.65 3.04
CA ASP A 495 -11.95 30.46 3.16
C ASP A 495 -11.33 29.50 4.18
N GLN A 496 -12.13 29.10 5.17
CA GLN A 496 -11.69 28.19 6.22
C GLN A 496 -12.64 27.00 6.33
N SER A 497 -12.07 25.83 6.49
CA SER A 497 -12.81 24.62 6.81
C SER A 497 -12.14 23.87 7.95
N ALA A 498 -12.92 23.22 8.77
CA ALA A 498 -12.46 22.31 9.78
C ALA A 498 -13.41 21.12 9.87
N SER A 499 -12.86 19.92 9.97
CA SER A 499 -13.65 18.71 10.17
C SER A 499 -13.01 17.82 11.22
N SER A 500 -13.85 17.06 11.91
CA SER A 500 -13.44 16.02 12.84
C SER A 500 -14.27 14.77 12.56
N SER A 501 -13.59 13.63 12.40
CA SER A 501 -14.26 12.35 12.22
C SER A 501 -13.76 11.34 13.24
N THR A 502 -14.65 10.43 13.64
CA THR A 502 -14.34 9.30 14.49
C THR A 502 -14.91 8.04 13.86
N SER A 503 -14.07 7.00 13.75
CA SER A 503 -14.49 5.67 13.31
C SER A 503 -14.22 4.70 14.43
N ILE A 504 -15.23 3.94 14.79
CA ILE A 504 -15.16 2.88 15.80
C ILE A 504 -15.55 1.58 15.11
N TYR A 505 -14.66 0.61 15.14
CA TYR A 505 -14.91 -0.75 14.68
C TYR A 505 -14.62 -1.72 15.82
N TYR A 506 -15.47 -2.72 15.98
CA TYR A 506 -15.16 -3.87 16.81
C TYR A 506 -15.63 -5.17 16.15
N GLN A 507 -14.92 -6.22 16.46
CA GLN A 507 -15.26 -7.58 16.09
C GLN A 507 -15.20 -8.49 17.32
N TRP A 508 -16.11 -9.41 17.40
CA TRP A 508 -16.10 -10.45 18.42
C TRP A 508 -16.18 -11.81 17.73
N GLU A 509 -15.14 -12.59 17.89
CA GLU A 509 -14.97 -13.90 17.26
C GLU A 509 -14.88 -14.97 18.32
N ASN A 510 -15.65 -16.03 18.16
CA ASN A 510 -15.62 -17.21 19.01
C ASN A 510 -15.47 -18.42 18.11
N PHE A 511 -14.41 -19.19 18.31
CA PHE A 511 -14.17 -20.38 17.50
C PHE A 511 -13.49 -21.49 18.30
N ALA A 512 -13.78 -22.73 17.90
CA ALA A 512 -13.23 -23.94 18.49
C ALA A 512 -12.40 -24.68 17.45
N ASN A 513 -11.18 -25.06 17.81
CA ASN A 513 -10.28 -25.89 17.02
C ASN A 513 -10.08 -27.22 17.74
N TYR A 514 -10.45 -28.33 17.10
CA TYR A 514 -10.20 -29.68 17.57
C TYR A 514 -9.24 -30.40 16.63
N MET A 515 -8.06 -30.77 17.15
CA MET A 515 -7.03 -31.46 16.37
C MET A 515 -6.76 -32.83 17.00
N LYS A 516 -6.99 -33.89 16.22
CA LYS A 516 -6.77 -35.29 16.67
C LYS A 516 -5.86 -36.02 15.73
N LYS A 517 -4.80 -36.61 16.26
CA LYS A 517 -3.94 -37.56 15.56
C LYS A 517 -4.34 -39.01 15.97
N LEU A 518 -4.73 -39.83 14.99
CA LEU A 518 -5.19 -41.23 15.12
C LEU A 518 -4.27 -42.10 14.26
N GLY A 519 -3.14 -42.54 14.82
CA GLY A 519 -2.11 -43.26 14.07
C GLY A 519 -1.54 -42.40 12.92
N ASP A 520 -1.79 -42.85 11.69
CA ASP A 520 -1.35 -42.17 10.45
C ASP A 520 -2.30 -41.06 9.98
N HIS A 521 -3.44 -40.89 10.63
CA HIS A 521 -4.49 -39.94 10.28
C HIS A 521 -4.43 -38.74 11.22
N THR A 522 -4.45 -37.52 10.66
CA THR A 522 -4.64 -36.28 11.43
C THR A 522 -5.90 -35.60 10.94
N VAL A 523 -6.82 -35.32 11.84
CA VAL A 523 -8.06 -34.57 11.57
C VAL A 523 -7.99 -33.24 12.34
N ASN A 524 -8.29 -32.15 11.69
CA ASN A 524 -8.46 -30.84 12.33
C ASN A 524 -9.83 -30.27 11.91
N ALA A 525 -10.73 -30.11 12.88
CA ALA A 525 -12.04 -29.51 12.68
C ALA A 525 -12.10 -28.15 13.39
N MET A 526 -12.60 -27.15 12.72
CA MET A 526 -12.80 -25.80 13.26
C MET A 526 -14.21 -25.34 12.95
N VAL A 527 -14.88 -24.76 13.94
CA VAL A 527 -16.17 -24.08 13.80
C VAL A 527 -16.11 -22.76 14.53
N GLY A 528 -16.81 -21.77 14.03
CA GLY A 528 -16.78 -20.45 14.65
C GLY A 528 -17.89 -19.52 14.20
N MET A 529 -18.01 -18.42 14.91
CA MET A 529 -18.89 -17.30 14.62
C MET A 529 -18.14 -15.99 14.80
N SER A 530 -18.57 -14.97 14.05
CA SER A 530 -18.01 -13.61 14.09
C SER A 530 -19.15 -12.60 14.04
N PHE A 531 -19.07 -11.61 14.91
CA PHE A 531 -19.87 -10.39 14.86
C PHE A 531 -18.94 -9.21 14.63
N GLN A 532 -19.35 -8.30 13.77
CA GLN A 532 -18.60 -7.08 13.44
C GLN A 532 -19.53 -5.90 13.42
N GLU A 533 -19.07 -4.75 13.92
CA GLU A 533 -19.79 -3.48 13.83
C GLU A 533 -18.80 -2.36 13.57
N SER A 534 -19.18 -1.44 12.67
CA SER A 534 -18.45 -0.22 12.37
C SER A 534 -19.40 0.97 12.50
N THR A 535 -18.97 2.00 13.20
CA THR A 535 -19.63 3.29 13.28
C THR A 535 -18.67 4.36 12.80
N TYR A 536 -19.15 5.23 11.93
CA TYR A 536 -18.44 6.41 11.49
C TYR A 536 -19.30 7.64 11.82
N ASP A 537 -18.67 8.63 12.42
CA ASP A 537 -19.31 9.89 12.84
C ASP A 537 -18.40 11.03 12.42
N TYR A 538 -18.95 12.03 11.73
CA TYR A 538 -18.17 13.18 11.33
C TYR A 538 -18.97 14.47 11.44
N VAL A 539 -18.26 15.55 11.77
CA VAL A 539 -18.77 16.92 11.80
C VAL A 539 -17.79 17.83 11.07
N GLN A 540 -18.32 18.75 10.29
CA GLN A 540 -17.53 19.78 9.61
C GLN A 540 -18.18 21.15 9.78
N GLY A 541 -17.33 22.19 9.78
CA GLY A 541 -17.71 23.58 9.69
C GLY A 541 -16.86 24.28 8.64
N GLY A 542 -17.45 25.25 7.98
CA GLY A 542 -16.75 26.12 7.04
C GLY A 542 -17.16 27.57 7.23
N LEU A 543 -16.28 28.47 6.85
CA LEU A 543 -16.61 29.90 6.77
C LEU A 543 -15.88 30.52 5.59
N GLN A 544 -16.57 31.46 4.96
CA GLN A 544 -16.05 32.31 3.91
C GLN A 544 -16.21 33.74 4.37
N SER A 545 -15.10 34.45 4.57
CA SER A 545 -15.11 35.82 5.04
C SER A 545 -14.45 36.75 3.99
N ASN A 546 -14.98 37.98 3.89
CA ASN A 546 -14.46 38.99 2.96
C ASN A 546 -12.99 39.33 3.27
N GLY A 547 -12.25 39.84 2.28
CA GLY A 547 -10.83 40.16 2.39
C GLY A 547 -10.44 41.16 3.48
N GLU A 548 -11.41 41.74 4.14
CA GLU A 548 -11.25 42.64 5.32
C GLU A 548 -10.74 41.92 6.58
N ASP A 549 -10.80 40.58 6.66
CA ASP A 549 -10.17 39.84 7.75
C ASP A 549 -8.62 39.82 7.63
N ALA A 550 -8.05 41.04 7.54
CA ALA A 550 -6.61 41.25 7.37
C ALA A 550 -5.78 40.61 8.49
N VAL A 551 -6.33 40.49 9.69
CA VAL A 551 -5.68 39.88 10.85
C VAL A 551 -5.49 38.36 10.60
N LYS A 552 -6.47 37.65 10.03
CA LYS A 552 -6.39 36.24 9.70
C LYS A 552 -5.38 36.00 8.58
N LYS A 553 -5.38 36.84 7.55
CA LYS A 553 -4.51 36.76 6.39
C LYS A 553 -3.02 36.68 6.77
N ASN A 554 -2.59 37.39 7.81
CA ASN A 554 -1.19 37.54 8.16
C ASN A 554 -0.75 36.80 9.43
N ASN A 555 -1.67 36.12 10.14
CA ASN A 555 -1.34 35.47 11.39
C ASN A 555 -2.00 34.07 11.51
N PRO A 556 -1.23 32.97 11.41
CA PRO A 556 -1.73 31.60 11.56
C PRO A 556 -2.41 31.29 12.89
N LEU A 557 -2.25 32.13 13.91
CA LEU A 557 -2.95 31.98 15.20
C LEU A 557 -4.44 32.28 15.10
N PHE A 558 -4.87 32.97 14.04
CA PHE A 558 -6.28 33.24 13.77
C PHE A 558 -6.93 32.29 12.74
N TYR A 559 -6.25 31.21 12.35
CA TYR A 559 -6.80 30.22 11.41
C TYR A 559 -7.74 29.23 12.13
N TYR A 560 -8.79 29.78 12.78
CA TYR A 560 -9.84 29.05 13.47
C TYR A 560 -11.22 29.65 13.15
N LEU A 561 -12.23 28.78 13.10
CA LEU A 561 -13.59 29.14 12.70
C LEU A 561 -14.23 30.23 13.60
N ASN A 562 -13.82 30.33 14.87
CA ASN A 562 -14.37 31.34 15.81
C ASN A 562 -13.86 32.76 15.54
N PHE A 563 -12.85 32.94 14.69
CA PHE A 563 -12.36 34.27 14.30
C PHE A 563 -13.01 34.76 12.99
N ALA A 564 -14.25 34.38 12.74
CA ALA A 564 -15.02 34.88 11.62
C ALA A 564 -15.52 36.27 11.84
N SER A 565 -15.55 37.13 10.79
CA SER A 565 -16.31 38.37 10.81
C SER A 565 -17.81 38.09 10.95
N ALA A 566 -18.58 39.07 11.41
CA ALA A 566 -20.03 38.92 11.53
C ALA A 566 -20.71 38.68 10.16
N SER A 567 -20.11 39.19 9.08
CA SER A 567 -20.59 39.06 7.69
C SER A 567 -20.15 37.78 7.00
N ALA A 568 -19.38 36.90 7.66
CA ALA A 568 -18.90 35.67 7.06
C ALA A 568 -20.05 34.70 6.77
N THR A 569 -20.03 34.10 5.55
CA THR A 569 -20.91 33.00 5.21
C THR A 569 -20.42 31.74 5.95
N LYS A 570 -21.33 31.09 6.66
CA LYS A 570 -20.99 29.88 7.44
C LYS A 570 -21.69 28.67 6.87
N SER A 571 -20.99 27.53 6.88
CA SER A 571 -21.53 26.23 6.53
C SER A 571 -21.30 25.23 7.66
N VAL A 572 -22.20 24.29 7.79
CA VAL A 572 -22.11 23.20 8.77
C VAL A 572 -22.67 21.93 8.14
N GLY A 573 -22.03 20.82 8.45
CA GLY A 573 -22.46 19.49 8.02
C GLY A 573 -21.99 18.41 8.98
N GLY A 574 -22.65 17.27 8.93
CA GLY A 574 -22.29 16.11 9.73
C GLY A 574 -23.09 14.90 9.33
N GLU A 575 -22.56 13.72 9.60
CA GLU A 575 -23.20 12.45 9.28
C GLU A 575 -22.77 11.39 10.28
N LYS A 576 -23.67 10.45 10.57
CA LYS A 576 -23.36 9.24 11.32
C LYS A 576 -23.85 8.02 10.57
N THR A 577 -22.93 7.10 10.29
CA THR A 577 -23.24 5.82 9.66
C THR A 577 -22.90 4.67 10.59
N ARG A 578 -23.66 3.57 10.49
CA ARG A 578 -23.43 2.33 11.22
C ARG A 578 -23.61 1.16 10.28
N SER A 579 -22.74 0.17 10.40
CA SER A 579 -22.80 -1.08 9.64
C SER A 579 -22.47 -2.26 10.53
N ALA A 580 -23.22 -3.36 10.43
CA ALA A 580 -23.00 -4.57 11.21
C ALA A 580 -23.02 -5.83 10.31
N LYS A 581 -22.28 -6.85 10.69
CA LYS A 581 -22.20 -8.12 9.95
C LYS A 581 -22.12 -9.31 10.91
N TYR A 582 -22.86 -10.37 10.59
CA TYR A 582 -22.79 -11.66 11.25
C TYR A 582 -22.22 -12.71 10.31
N SER A 583 -21.47 -13.65 10.88
CA SER A 583 -20.88 -14.73 10.10
C SER A 583 -20.80 -16.01 10.90
N TYR A 584 -21.04 -17.14 10.20
CA TYR A 584 -20.77 -18.49 10.69
C TYR A 584 -19.81 -19.18 9.74
N PHE A 585 -18.87 -19.95 10.29
CA PHE A 585 -17.86 -20.59 9.46
C PHE A 585 -17.38 -21.91 10.06
N GLY A 586 -16.96 -22.81 9.17
CA GLY A 586 -16.40 -24.10 9.55
C GLY A 586 -15.34 -24.56 8.55
N ARG A 587 -14.36 -25.31 9.04
CA ARG A 587 -13.30 -25.92 8.25
C ARG A 587 -12.97 -27.29 8.76
N LEU A 588 -12.85 -28.26 7.84
CA LEU A 588 -12.38 -29.60 8.12
C LEU A 588 -11.13 -29.86 7.31
N SER A 589 -10.04 -30.24 7.94
CA SER A 589 -8.77 -30.60 7.29
C SER A 589 -8.40 -32.02 7.69
N TYR A 590 -7.97 -32.80 6.72
CA TYR A 590 -7.56 -34.20 6.90
C TYR A 590 -6.20 -34.41 6.26
N ASP A 591 -5.31 -35.10 6.97
CA ASP A 591 -3.96 -35.46 6.55
C ASP A 591 -3.76 -36.95 6.79
N TYR A 592 -3.31 -37.67 5.78
CA TYR A 592 -2.90 -39.09 5.88
C TYR A 592 -1.40 -39.22 5.59
N ARG A 593 -0.64 -39.59 6.61
CA ARG A 593 0.81 -39.84 6.59
C ARG A 593 1.66 -38.66 6.09
N ASN A 594 1.21 -37.41 6.23
CA ASN A 594 1.81 -36.22 5.60
C ASN A 594 1.98 -36.37 4.07
N ARG A 595 1.11 -37.16 3.43
CA ARG A 595 1.18 -37.52 2.02
C ARG A 595 -0.04 -37.04 1.24
N TYR A 596 -1.24 -37.32 1.74
CA TYR A 596 -2.50 -36.89 1.14
C TYR A 596 -3.21 -35.92 2.06
N TYR A 597 -3.61 -34.78 1.48
CA TYR A 597 -4.23 -33.71 2.22
C TYR A 597 -5.56 -33.36 1.57
N LEU A 598 -6.58 -33.15 2.37
CA LEU A 598 -7.89 -32.67 1.95
C LEU A 598 -8.38 -31.60 2.92
N GLN A 599 -8.88 -30.49 2.42
CA GLN A 599 -9.51 -29.46 3.22
C GLN A 599 -10.82 -29.02 2.57
N ALA A 600 -11.87 -28.87 3.39
CA ALA A 600 -13.13 -28.26 2.99
C ALA A 600 -13.51 -27.17 3.99
N SER A 601 -14.06 -26.08 3.50
CA SER A 601 -14.57 -24.99 4.34
C SER A 601 -15.86 -24.43 3.78
N LEU A 602 -16.69 -23.92 4.68
CA LEU A 602 -17.91 -23.19 4.35
C LEU A 602 -18.02 -21.99 5.26
N ARG A 603 -18.34 -20.85 4.68
CA ARG A 603 -18.68 -19.64 5.43
C ARG A 603 -20.00 -19.07 4.94
N ALA A 604 -20.82 -18.60 5.88
CA ALA A 604 -22.04 -17.87 5.63
C ALA A 604 -21.92 -16.47 6.26
N ASP A 605 -22.09 -15.43 5.45
CA ASP A 605 -22.05 -14.04 5.88
C ASP A 605 -23.41 -13.37 5.65
N ALA A 606 -23.93 -12.70 6.66
CA ALA A 606 -25.11 -11.84 6.54
C ALA A 606 -24.63 -10.40 6.32
N ALA A 607 -24.96 -9.81 5.17
CA ALA A 607 -24.69 -8.39 4.89
C ALA A 607 -25.49 -7.47 5.81
N ASP A 608 -24.97 -6.26 6.02
CA ASP A 608 -25.70 -5.20 6.70
C ASP A 608 -27.04 -4.88 6.02
N LEU A 609 -28.01 -4.45 6.82
CA LEU A 609 -29.31 -3.97 6.37
C LEU A 609 -29.19 -2.85 5.32
N SER A 610 -28.19 -2.00 5.44
CA SER A 610 -27.98 -0.89 4.51
C SER A 610 -27.42 -1.32 3.15
N LYS A 611 -26.89 -2.56 3.00
CA LYS A 611 -26.21 -3.00 1.78
C LYS A 611 -27.10 -3.78 0.84
N LEU A 612 -27.85 -4.75 1.34
CA LEU A 612 -28.64 -5.67 0.51
C LEU A 612 -30.06 -5.85 1.03
N PRO A 613 -31.05 -6.09 0.15
CA PRO A 613 -32.41 -6.43 0.54
C PRO A 613 -32.44 -7.75 1.31
N ALA A 614 -33.48 -7.95 2.12
CA ALA A 614 -33.61 -9.12 2.99
C ALA A 614 -33.46 -10.46 2.27
N THR A 615 -33.92 -10.54 1.01
CA THR A 615 -33.90 -11.74 0.15
C THR A 615 -32.49 -12.18 -0.24
N ASN A 616 -31.55 -11.25 -0.39
CA ASN A 616 -30.20 -11.48 -0.91
C ASN A 616 -29.10 -11.21 0.13
N ARG A 617 -29.49 -11.04 1.40
CA ARG A 617 -28.57 -10.65 2.48
C ARG A 617 -27.54 -11.70 2.83
N TRP A 618 -27.89 -13.00 2.77
CA TRP A 618 -26.98 -14.09 3.08
C TRP A 618 -26.16 -14.52 1.86
N GLY A 619 -24.82 -14.49 1.99
CA GLY A 619 -23.86 -15.05 1.05
C GLY A 619 -23.24 -16.32 1.61
N TYR A 620 -23.07 -17.36 0.78
CA TYR A 620 -22.47 -18.63 1.11
C TYR A 620 -21.21 -18.86 0.29
N PHE A 621 -20.10 -19.13 0.96
CA PHE A 621 -18.77 -19.20 0.34
C PHE A 621 -18.12 -20.56 0.63
N PRO A 622 -18.40 -21.60 -0.21
CA PRO A 622 -17.76 -22.90 -0.11
C PRO A 622 -16.36 -22.89 -0.69
N ALA A 623 -15.46 -23.73 -0.13
CA ALA A 623 -14.17 -23.99 -0.74
C ALA A 623 -13.66 -25.38 -0.41
N VAL A 624 -12.89 -25.95 -1.34
CA VAL A 624 -12.26 -27.27 -1.22
C VAL A 624 -10.86 -27.22 -1.79
N SER A 625 -9.91 -27.92 -1.15
CA SER A 625 -8.54 -28.06 -1.65
C SER A 625 -7.97 -29.42 -1.31
N GLY A 626 -7.06 -29.90 -2.17
CA GLY A 626 -6.37 -31.16 -1.99
C GLY A 626 -4.88 -31.03 -2.29
N GLY A 627 -4.10 -31.93 -1.70
CA GLY A 627 -2.65 -31.97 -1.91
C GLY A 627 -2.11 -33.40 -1.90
N TRP A 628 -1.08 -33.65 -2.67
CA TRP A 628 -0.39 -34.91 -2.74
C TRP A 628 1.12 -34.71 -2.74
N THR A 629 1.79 -35.17 -1.67
CA THR A 629 3.25 -35.16 -1.59
C THR A 629 3.79 -36.43 -2.27
N ILE A 630 4.07 -36.32 -3.57
CA ILE A 630 4.53 -37.44 -4.43
C ILE A 630 5.87 -37.97 -3.92
N SER A 631 6.74 -37.15 -3.40
CA SER A 631 8.05 -37.53 -2.86
C SER A 631 7.97 -38.49 -1.66
N GLU A 632 6.80 -38.60 -1.00
CA GLU A 632 6.57 -39.56 0.08
C GLU A 632 6.11 -40.93 -0.42
N GLU A 633 5.93 -41.12 -1.74
CA GLU A 633 5.62 -42.41 -2.35
C GLU A 633 6.87 -43.28 -2.50
N LYS A 634 6.70 -44.59 -2.35
CA LYS A 634 7.80 -45.57 -2.48
C LYS A 634 8.45 -45.52 -3.85
N PHE A 635 7.67 -45.32 -4.91
CA PHE A 635 8.19 -45.26 -6.28
C PHE A 635 9.08 -44.06 -6.54
N PHE A 636 9.00 -43.02 -5.69
CA PHE A 636 9.77 -41.78 -5.81
C PHE A 636 11.17 -41.86 -5.15
N GLU A 637 11.42 -42.89 -4.37
CA GLU A 637 12.63 -43.09 -3.58
C GLU A 637 13.95 -42.90 -4.36
N PRO A 638 14.08 -43.37 -5.62
CA PRO A 638 15.31 -43.17 -6.42
C PRO A 638 15.61 -41.73 -6.80
N LEU A 639 14.62 -40.83 -6.75
CA LEU A 639 14.75 -39.40 -7.12
C LEU A 639 15.03 -38.50 -5.92
N ARG A 640 14.96 -39.00 -4.69
CA ARG A 640 15.03 -38.18 -3.44
C ARG A 640 16.36 -37.45 -3.25
N ASP A 641 17.44 -37.96 -3.81
CA ASP A 641 18.77 -37.31 -3.73
C ASP A 641 18.78 -35.95 -4.46
N VAL A 642 18.01 -35.82 -5.56
CA VAL A 642 17.87 -34.60 -6.33
C VAL A 642 16.61 -33.82 -5.92
N VAL A 643 15.46 -34.52 -5.83
CA VAL A 643 14.15 -33.93 -5.50
C VAL A 643 13.78 -34.31 -4.08
N THR A 644 14.18 -33.48 -3.14
CA THR A 644 13.96 -33.70 -1.70
C THR A 644 12.48 -33.76 -1.34
N SER A 645 11.67 -32.89 -1.98
CA SER A 645 10.21 -32.85 -1.80
C SER A 645 9.55 -32.40 -3.10
N LEU A 646 8.45 -33.06 -3.45
CA LEU A 646 7.56 -32.69 -4.55
C LEU A 646 6.12 -32.83 -4.13
N LYS A 647 5.36 -31.75 -4.19
CA LYS A 647 3.94 -31.69 -3.82
C LYS A 647 3.12 -31.09 -4.95
N LEU A 648 2.00 -31.75 -5.29
CA LEU A 648 0.95 -31.22 -6.13
C LEU A 648 -0.19 -30.66 -5.28
N ARG A 649 -0.78 -29.56 -5.72
CA ARG A 649 -1.91 -28.88 -5.08
C ARG A 649 -3.01 -28.61 -6.08
N ALA A 650 -4.27 -28.68 -5.63
CA ALA A 650 -5.43 -28.20 -6.38
C ALA A 650 -6.43 -27.57 -5.41
N SER A 651 -6.99 -26.45 -5.79
CA SER A 651 -8.00 -25.78 -4.98
C SER A 651 -9.09 -25.14 -5.84
N TRP A 652 -10.29 -25.07 -5.27
CA TRP A 652 -11.45 -24.34 -5.78
C TRP A 652 -12.20 -23.70 -4.62
N GLY A 653 -12.72 -22.50 -4.84
CA GLY A 653 -13.54 -21.83 -3.84
C GLY A 653 -14.20 -20.56 -4.34
N GLN A 654 -15.09 -20.03 -3.51
CA GLN A 654 -15.84 -18.81 -3.75
C GLN A 654 -15.66 -17.81 -2.60
N ASN A 655 -15.60 -16.52 -2.93
CA ASN A 655 -15.59 -15.39 -2.00
C ASN A 655 -16.56 -14.32 -2.48
N GLY A 656 -17.10 -13.52 -1.57
CA GLY A 656 -17.99 -12.41 -1.91
C GLY A 656 -17.31 -11.04 -1.90
N SER A 657 -18.01 -10.02 -2.43
CA SER A 657 -17.69 -8.61 -2.23
C SER A 657 -18.96 -7.75 -2.27
N LEU A 658 -18.95 -6.68 -1.50
CA LEU A 658 -19.95 -5.60 -1.50
C LEU A 658 -19.26 -4.23 -1.54
N ALA A 659 -17.99 -4.19 -1.91
CA ALA A 659 -17.16 -2.99 -1.86
C ALA A 659 -17.69 -1.86 -2.78
N ALA A 660 -18.38 -2.21 -3.86
CA ALA A 660 -18.96 -1.27 -4.82
C ALA A 660 -20.34 -0.73 -4.42
N LEU A 661 -20.96 -1.22 -3.31
CA LEU A 661 -22.28 -0.76 -2.89
C LEU A 661 -22.22 0.40 -1.90
N SER A 662 -22.91 1.47 -2.19
CA SER A 662 -23.29 2.51 -1.23
C SER A 662 -24.37 2.01 -0.27
N GLY A 663 -24.67 2.79 0.77
CA GLY A 663 -25.79 2.49 1.67
C GLY A 663 -27.15 2.63 0.98
N TYR A 664 -28.06 1.68 1.25
CA TYR A 664 -29.46 1.69 0.78
C TYR A 664 -29.65 1.76 -0.73
N ALA A 665 -28.67 1.34 -1.54
CA ALA A 665 -28.76 1.33 -2.99
C ALA A 665 -29.92 0.48 -3.55
N TYR A 666 -30.53 -0.39 -2.73
CA TYR A 666 -31.73 -1.15 -3.08
C TYR A 666 -33.03 -0.37 -2.84
N SER A 667 -32.99 0.78 -2.18
CA SER A 667 -34.13 1.65 -1.85
C SER A 667 -34.05 2.94 -2.65
N THR A 668 -35.21 3.50 -2.97
CA THR A 668 -35.29 4.81 -3.63
C THR A 668 -35.07 5.91 -2.59
N ASP A 669 -34.06 6.74 -2.79
CA ASP A 669 -33.77 7.89 -1.94
C ASP A 669 -34.53 9.15 -2.44
N MET A 670 -34.97 9.93 -1.48
CA MET A 670 -35.66 11.19 -1.76
C MET A 670 -34.80 12.37 -1.31
N ALA A 671 -34.52 13.30 -2.21
CA ALA A 671 -33.84 14.54 -1.89
C ALA A 671 -34.81 15.71 -1.80
N GLN A 672 -34.55 16.57 -0.82
CA GLN A 672 -35.21 17.89 -0.71
C GLN A 672 -34.25 18.94 -1.29
N GLY A 673 -34.71 19.83 -2.15
CA GLY A 673 -33.88 20.92 -2.67
C GLY A 673 -34.29 21.47 -4.03
N GLY A 674 -35.23 20.86 -4.71
CA GLY A 674 -35.84 21.45 -5.91
C GLY A 674 -36.69 22.65 -5.52
N ILE A 675 -36.78 23.66 -6.40
CA ILE A 675 -37.68 24.79 -6.25
C ILE A 675 -38.85 24.55 -7.21
N TYR A 676 -40.06 24.46 -6.69
CA TYR A 676 -41.25 24.30 -7.49
C TYR A 676 -42.08 25.57 -7.45
N PRO A 677 -42.43 26.19 -8.61
CA PRO A 677 -43.31 27.35 -8.65
C PRO A 677 -44.76 26.92 -8.39
N LEU A 678 -45.33 27.40 -7.28
CA LEU A 678 -46.74 27.10 -6.94
C LEU A 678 -47.75 27.99 -7.67
N VAL A 679 -47.35 29.21 -8.08
CA VAL A 679 -48.23 30.20 -8.70
C VAL A 679 -47.38 31.10 -9.62
N PRO A 680 -47.89 31.63 -10.74
CA PRO A 680 -47.22 32.66 -11.50
C PRO A 680 -46.92 33.88 -10.65
N GLY A 681 -45.64 34.19 -10.42
CA GLY A 681 -45.13 35.30 -9.61
C GLY A 681 -44.51 34.88 -8.28
N ASN A 682 -43.19 34.61 -8.29
CA ASN A 682 -42.20 34.52 -7.19
C ASN A 682 -42.56 33.71 -5.91
N ASN A 683 -43.61 32.90 -5.87
CA ASN A 683 -43.86 31.97 -4.77
C ASN A 683 -43.31 30.59 -5.09
N TYR A 684 -42.13 30.29 -4.56
CA TYR A 684 -41.46 29.00 -4.70
C TYR A 684 -41.62 28.18 -3.42
N THR A 685 -41.82 26.89 -3.54
CA THR A 685 -41.75 25.95 -2.43
C THR A 685 -40.65 24.94 -2.67
N THR A 686 -40.07 24.42 -1.62
CA THR A 686 -39.10 23.36 -1.67
C THR A 686 -39.81 22.07 -2.09
N SER A 687 -39.36 21.45 -3.17
CA SER A 687 -39.84 20.15 -3.64
C SER A 687 -39.05 19.01 -3.01
N VAL A 688 -39.69 17.85 -2.95
CA VAL A 688 -39.06 16.57 -2.67
C VAL A 688 -39.16 15.70 -3.91
N SER A 689 -38.05 15.21 -4.39
CA SER A 689 -38.00 14.37 -5.59
C SER A 689 -37.08 13.15 -5.38
N PRO A 690 -37.28 12.04 -6.11
CA PRO A 690 -36.33 10.94 -6.09
C PRO A 690 -34.94 11.43 -6.49
N SER A 691 -33.93 11.17 -5.65
CA SER A 691 -32.52 11.46 -5.95
C SER A 691 -31.79 10.26 -6.52
N SER A 692 -32.24 9.05 -6.16
CA SER A 692 -31.80 7.80 -6.76
C SER A 692 -32.93 6.79 -6.84
N MET A 693 -32.95 5.96 -7.89
CA MET A 693 -33.85 4.81 -7.95
C MET A 693 -33.20 3.58 -7.32
N GLY A 694 -33.91 2.96 -6.40
CA GLY A 694 -33.47 1.72 -5.75
C GLY A 694 -33.51 0.51 -6.68
N ASN A 695 -32.68 -0.51 -6.38
CA ASN A 695 -32.67 -1.79 -7.08
C ASN A 695 -32.79 -2.94 -6.06
N ASP A 696 -33.99 -3.50 -5.92
CA ASP A 696 -34.29 -4.60 -5.00
C ASP A 696 -33.72 -5.97 -5.43
N LYS A 697 -33.14 -6.06 -6.63
CA LYS A 697 -32.51 -7.29 -7.17
C LYS A 697 -31.01 -7.34 -6.87
N LEU A 698 -30.45 -6.35 -6.18
CA LEU A 698 -29.05 -6.33 -5.83
C LEU A 698 -28.63 -7.57 -5.05
N LYS A 699 -27.49 -8.16 -5.43
CA LYS A 699 -26.86 -9.31 -4.80
C LYS A 699 -25.34 -9.14 -4.68
N TRP A 700 -24.71 -10.11 -4.03
CA TRP A 700 -23.25 -10.17 -3.86
C TRP A 700 -22.52 -10.26 -5.21
N GLU A 701 -21.43 -9.53 -5.36
CA GLU A 701 -20.40 -9.91 -6.33
C GLU A 701 -19.76 -11.20 -5.82
N THR A 702 -19.55 -12.19 -6.70
CA THR A 702 -18.95 -13.47 -6.34
C THR A 702 -17.66 -13.70 -7.13
N SER A 703 -16.55 -13.86 -6.42
CA SER A 703 -15.26 -14.25 -6.99
C SER A 703 -15.09 -15.76 -6.83
N GLU A 704 -15.06 -16.48 -7.95
CA GLU A 704 -14.80 -17.91 -8.03
C GLU A 704 -13.38 -18.14 -8.54
N GLN A 705 -12.61 -19.00 -7.88
CA GLN A 705 -11.23 -19.25 -8.27
C GLN A 705 -10.91 -20.73 -8.25
N THR A 706 -10.17 -21.17 -9.29
CA THR A 706 -9.51 -22.48 -9.39
C THR A 706 -8.01 -22.26 -9.45
N ASP A 707 -7.25 -23.07 -8.73
CA ASP A 707 -5.81 -23.01 -8.65
C ASP A 707 -5.20 -24.42 -8.73
N LEU A 708 -4.13 -24.57 -9.52
CA LEU A 708 -3.33 -25.79 -9.63
C LEU A 708 -1.88 -25.42 -9.36
N GLY A 709 -1.25 -26.06 -8.39
CA GLY A 709 0.09 -25.72 -7.94
C GLY A 709 1.05 -26.90 -7.80
N ILE A 710 2.32 -26.60 -7.94
CA ILE A 710 3.45 -27.51 -7.73
C ILE A 710 4.43 -26.82 -6.79
N ASP A 711 4.83 -27.53 -5.72
CA ASP A 711 5.91 -27.10 -4.84
C ASP A 711 7.02 -28.15 -4.88
N ALA A 712 8.27 -27.73 -5.09
CA ALA A 712 9.42 -28.60 -5.10
C ALA A 712 10.58 -28.05 -4.26
N LEU A 713 11.25 -28.93 -3.54
CA LEU A 713 12.54 -28.70 -2.90
C LEU A 713 13.57 -29.61 -3.55
N LEU A 714 14.66 -29.03 -4.05
CA LEU A 714 15.68 -29.75 -4.80
C LEU A 714 17.05 -29.57 -4.15
N PHE A 715 17.97 -30.49 -4.45
CA PHE A 715 19.36 -30.44 -4.03
C PHE A 715 19.52 -30.27 -2.50
N ALA A 716 18.86 -31.17 -1.75
CA ALA A 716 18.85 -31.15 -0.28
C ALA A 716 18.32 -29.80 0.31
N GLY A 717 17.37 -29.17 -0.37
CA GLY A 717 16.70 -27.92 0.08
C GLY A 717 17.44 -26.64 -0.27
N ARG A 718 18.53 -26.70 -1.07
CA ARG A 718 19.21 -25.49 -1.56
C ARG A 718 18.36 -24.72 -2.57
N MET A 719 17.56 -25.44 -3.37
CA MET A 719 16.65 -24.83 -4.34
C MET A 719 15.21 -25.09 -3.93
N ASN A 720 14.43 -24.02 -3.87
CA ASN A 720 12.97 -24.08 -3.75
C ASN A 720 12.35 -23.56 -5.04
N PHE A 721 11.33 -24.26 -5.51
CA PHE A 721 10.55 -23.92 -6.70
C PHE A 721 9.07 -24.03 -6.38
N SER A 722 8.27 -23.05 -6.79
CA SER A 722 6.82 -23.11 -6.75
C SER A 722 6.26 -22.56 -8.06
N MET A 723 5.21 -23.20 -8.55
CA MET A 723 4.48 -22.79 -9.74
C MET A 723 2.99 -22.97 -9.48
N ASP A 724 2.21 -21.93 -9.81
CA ASP A 724 0.75 -21.95 -9.77
C ASP A 724 0.16 -21.54 -11.11
N TYR A 725 -0.91 -22.21 -11.54
CA TYR A 725 -1.81 -21.77 -12.60
C TYR A 725 -3.16 -21.45 -11.98
N PHE A 726 -3.63 -20.24 -12.18
CA PHE A 726 -4.90 -19.79 -11.61
C PHE A 726 -5.88 -19.29 -12.66
N VAL A 727 -7.17 -19.49 -12.38
CA VAL A 727 -8.29 -18.88 -13.07
C VAL A 727 -9.23 -18.30 -12.04
N LYS A 728 -9.36 -16.96 -12.02
CA LYS A 728 -10.23 -16.20 -11.13
C LYS A 728 -11.33 -15.52 -11.97
N LYS A 729 -12.59 -15.84 -11.68
CA LYS A 729 -13.77 -15.27 -12.35
C LYS A 729 -14.58 -14.48 -11.33
N THR A 730 -14.81 -13.20 -11.61
CA THR A 730 -15.79 -12.41 -10.83
C THR A 730 -17.10 -12.41 -11.61
N LYS A 731 -18.15 -12.87 -10.97
CA LYS A 731 -19.53 -12.92 -11.49
C LYS A 731 -20.38 -11.88 -10.77
N ASP A 732 -21.42 -11.42 -11.45
CA ASP A 732 -22.37 -10.47 -10.89
C ASP A 732 -21.72 -9.15 -10.44
N LEU A 733 -20.72 -8.71 -11.21
CA LEU A 733 -19.99 -7.48 -10.94
C LEU A 733 -20.95 -6.29 -10.90
N LEU A 734 -20.85 -5.47 -9.88
CA LEU A 734 -21.65 -4.26 -9.72
C LEU A 734 -21.12 -3.15 -10.62
N VAL A 735 -21.97 -2.65 -11.47
CA VAL A 735 -21.69 -1.51 -12.35
C VAL A 735 -22.77 -0.43 -12.14
N SER A 736 -22.35 0.83 -12.25
CA SER A 736 -23.32 1.94 -12.18
C SER A 736 -24.29 1.86 -13.35
N GLY A 737 -25.56 2.03 -13.08
CA GLY A 737 -26.59 2.06 -14.12
C GLY A 737 -26.43 3.28 -15.05
N THR A 738 -26.84 3.11 -16.30
CA THR A 738 -26.72 4.15 -17.34
C THR A 738 -28.06 4.73 -17.80
N THR A 739 -29.13 4.45 -17.06
CA THR A 739 -30.44 5.04 -17.42
C THR A 739 -30.35 6.56 -17.36
N PRO A 740 -30.69 7.27 -18.44
CA PRO A 740 -30.63 8.73 -18.47
C PRO A 740 -31.39 9.36 -17.31
N SER A 741 -30.78 10.30 -16.61
CA SER A 741 -31.40 11.01 -15.48
C SER A 741 -32.69 11.71 -15.84
N LEU A 742 -32.87 12.11 -17.12
CA LEU A 742 -34.11 12.69 -17.62
C LEU A 742 -35.32 11.73 -17.57
N VAL A 743 -35.08 10.40 -17.57
CA VAL A 743 -36.17 9.40 -17.49
C VAL A 743 -36.60 9.21 -16.03
N ILE A 744 -35.68 9.27 -15.07
CA ILE A 744 -35.92 8.92 -13.67
C ILE A 744 -35.83 10.10 -12.72
N GLY A 745 -35.39 11.28 -13.19
CA GLY A 745 -35.22 12.48 -12.38
C GLY A 745 -34.08 12.43 -11.35
N GLY A 746 -33.26 11.39 -11.37
CA GLY A 746 -32.17 11.18 -10.42
C GLY A 746 -31.08 10.24 -10.94
N THR A 747 -30.21 9.78 -10.05
CA THR A 747 -29.17 8.78 -10.36
C THR A 747 -29.75 7.36 -10.39
N THR A 748 -29.10 6.46 -11.10
CA THR A 748 -29.46 5.04 -11.12
C THR A 748 -28.67 4.28 -10.04
N SER A 749 -29.33 3.33 -9.38
CA SER A 749 -28.65 2.35 -8.54
C SER A 749 -27.73 1.44 -9.35
N PRO A 750 -26.66 0.92 -8.74
CA PRO A 750 -25.83 -0.13 -9.35
C PRO A 750 -26.69 -1.34 -9.76
N ILE A 751 -26.23 -2.06 -10.77
CA ILE A 751 -26.80 -3.34 -11.22
C ILE A 751 -25.70 -4.41 -11.24
N ASN A 752 -26.08 -5.67 -11.01
CA ASN A 752 -25.16 -6.81 -11.18
C ASN A 752 -25.11 -7.19 -12.67
N ALA A 753 -24.24 -6.56 -13.44
CA ALA A 753 -24.31 -6.56 -14.90
C ALA A 753 -23.02 -6.95 -15.62
N GLY A 754 -21.96 -7.33 -14.91
CA GLY A 754 -20.67 -7.65 -15.51
C GLY A 754 -20.05 -8.94 -15.00
N ASN A 755 -19.18 -9.57 -15.82
CA ASN A 755 -18.26 -10.62 -15.39
C ASN A 755 -16.86 -10.33 -15.90
N VAL A 756 -15.86 -10.58 -15.05
CA VAL A 756 -14.44 -10.39 -15.37
C VAL A 756 -13.68 -11.69 -15.11
N SER A 757 -12.73 -12.02 -15.97
CA SER A 757 -11.83 -13.16 -15.84
C SER A 757 -10.39 -12.69 -15.72
N ASN A 758 -9.66 -13.22 -14.75
CA ASN A 758 -8.21 -13.09 -14.59
C ASN A 758 -7.60 -14.49 -14.60
N LYS A 759 -6.60 -14.74 -15.44
CA LYS A 759 -5.88 -16.02 -15.49
C LYS A 759 -4.39 -15.80 -15.73
N GLY A 760 -3.59 -16.70 -15.19
CA GLY A 760 -2.15 -16.58 -15.34
C GLY A 760 -1.36 -17.68 -14.66
N PHE A 761 -0.04 -17.59 -14.84
CA PHE A 761 0.94 -18.43 -14.19
C PHE A 761 1.73 -17.59 -13.19
N GLU A 762 2.09 -18.19 -12.07
CA GLU A 762 2.97 -17.65 -11.05
C GLU A 762 4.14 -18.60 -10.86
N PHE A 763 5.36 -18.06 -10.77
CA PHE A 763 6.59 -18.81 -10.55
C PHE A 763 7.38 -18.16 -9.43
N GLU A 764 7.86 -18.96 -8.49
CA GLU A 764 8.81 -18.54 -7.45
C GLU A 764 10.00 -19.50 -7.46
N LEU A 765 11.21 -18.96 -7.52
CA LEU A 765 12.46 -19.70 -7.51
C LEU A 765 13.41 -19.10 -6.48
N GLY A 766 13.96 -19.93 -5.63
CA GLY A 766 15.00 -19.53 -4.68
C GLY A 766 16.17 -20.51 -4.71
N TRP A 767 17.38 -19.97 -4.65
CA TRP A 767 18.60 -20.71 -4.45
C TRP A 767 19.36 -20.11 -3.27
N ARG A 768 19.87 -20.96 -2.39
CA ARG A 768 20.78 -20.56 -1.30
C ARG A 768 21.88 -21.59 -1.14
N ASP A 769 23.10 -21.11 -0.91
CA ASP A 769 24.24 -21.97 -0.64
C ASP A 769 25.32 -21.22 0.17
N ASN A 770 26.25 -21.97 0.73
CA ASN A 770 27.40 -21.49 1.47
C ASN A 770 28.69 -22.07 0.88
N ILE A 771 29.69 -21.23 0.66
CA ILE A 771 31.02 -21.61 0.19
C ILE A 771 32.03 -21.12 1.23
N GLY A 772 32.37 -21.96 2.20
CA GLY A 772 33.15 -21.55 3.35
C GLY A 772 32.41 -20.47 4.17
N ASP A 773 33.07 -19.36 4.46
CA ASP A 773 32.48 -18.20 5.17
C ASP A 773 31.57 -17.32 4.27
N PHE A 774 31.50 -17.60 2.98
CA PHE A 774 30.67 -16.86 2.04
C PHE A 774 29.29 -17.50 1.89
N SER A 775 28.23 -16.82 2.31
CA SER A 775 26.85 -17.22 2.12
C SER A 775 26.18 -16.35 1.06
N TYR A 776 25.36 -16.96 0.18
CA TYR A 776 24.63 -16.21 -0.82
C TYR A 776 23.25 -16.80 -1.08
N SER A 777 22.32 -15.94 -1.50
CA SER A 777 21.03 -16.38 -1.99
C SER A 777 20.57 -15.55 -3.19
N VAL A 778 19.86 -16.23 -4.09
CA VAL A 778 19.17 -15.62 -5.24
C VAL A 778 17.71 -16.04 -5.17
N ARG A 779 16.80 -15.08 -5.17
CA ARG A 779 15.35 -15.34 -5.24
C ARG A 779 14.75 -14.55 -6.39
N GLY A 780 13.93 -15.23 -7.18
CA GLY A 780 13.17 -14.61 -8.27
C GLY A 780 11.71 -15.01 -8.22
N ASN A 781 10.86 -14.11 -8.66
CA ASN A 781 9.46 -14.40 -8.91
C ASN A 781 9.01 -13.79 -10.24
N LEU A 782 8.05 -14.43 -10.88
CA LEU A 782 7.44 -14.00 -12.13
C LEU A 782 5.97 -14.36 -12.09
N ALA A 783 5.11 -13.43 -12.47
CA ALA A 783 3.70 -13.70 -12.67
C ALA A 783 3.23 -13.18 -14.02
N THR A 784 2.37 -13.95 -14.68
CA THR A 784 1.67 -13.55 -15.89
C THR A 784 0.23 -13.23 -15.55
N LEU A 785 -0.41 -12.31 -16.28
CA LEU A 785 -1.81 -11.96 -16.09
C LEU A 785 -2.47 -11.67 -17.44
N LYS A 786 -3.58 -12.35 -17.71
CA LYS A 786 -4.54 -11.99 -18.74
C LYS A 786 -5.86 -11.62 -18.07
N ASN A 787 -6.26 -10.35 -18.20
CA ASN A 787 -7.54 -9.81 -17.71
C ASN A 787 -8.49 -9.61 -18.89
N GLU A 788 -9.79 -9.90 -18.70
CA GLU A 788 -10.81 -9.78 -19.77
C GLU A 788 -12.21 -9.62 -19.16
N VAL A 789 -12.98 -8.67 -19.64
CA VAL A 789 -14.43 -8.55 -19.39
C VAL A 789 -15.14 -9.60 -20.24
N THR A 790 -15.66 -10.66 -19.62
CA THR A 790 -16.27 -11.81 -20.33
C THR A 790 -17.75 -11.64 -20.59
N TYR A 791 -18.42 -10.80 -19.82
CA TYR A 791 -19.84 -10.49 -19.96
C TYR A 791 -20.11 -9.06 -19.53
N LEU A 792 -20.95 -8.39 -20.23
CA LEU A 792 -21.58 -7.12 -19.87
C LEU A 792 -23.06 -7.23 -20.28
N ASP A 793 -23.97 -6.69 -19.46
CA ASP A 793 -25.41 -6.73 -19.75
C ASP A 793 -25.67 -6.10 -21.11
N PRO A 794 -26.52 -6.72 -21.98
CA PRO A 794 -26.77 -6.21 -23.32
C PRO A 794 -27.38 -4.80 -23.38
N SER A 795 -27.95 -4.31 -22.28
CA SER A 795 -28.39 -2.91 -22.16
C SER A 795 -27.24 -1.90 -22.08
N LEU A 796 -26.01 -2.40 -21.80
CA LEU A 796 -24.80 -1.62 -21.65
C LEU A 796 -23.81 -1.99 -22.77
N THR A 797 -23.59 -1.12 -23.74
CA THR A 797 -22.57 -1.38 -24.78
C THR A 797 -21.17 -1.26 -24.22
N ARG A 798 -20.91 -0.16 -23.54
CA ARG A 798 -19.63 0.15 -22.87
C ARG A 798 -19.83 1.17 -21.77
N LEU A 799 -18.98 1.14 -20.74
CA LEU A 799 -18.95 2.16 -19.69
C LEU A 799 -17.73 3.03 -19.87
N GLN A 800 -17.90 4.33 -19.75
CA GLN A 800 -16.80 5.29 -19.78
C GLN A 800 -16.12 5.35 -18.41
N GLY A 801 -14.80 5.48 -18.43
CA GLY A 801 -14.01 5.67 -17.25
C GLY A 801 -13.45 7.09 -17.11
N THR A 802 -12.15 7.20 -16.84
CA THR A 802 -11.46 8.49 -16.61
C THR A 802 -11.40 9.33 -17.89
N THR A 803 -11.51 10.65 -17.70
CA THR A 803 -11.40 11.67 -18.78
C THR A 803 -10.08 12.45 -18.68
N PHE A 804 -9.66 13.00 -19.83
CA PHE A 804 -8.65 14.03 -19.93
C PHE A 804 -9.14 15.13 -20.89
N MET A 805 -9.08 16.40 -20.49
CA MET A 805 -9.69 17.51 -21.25
C MET A 805 -11.14 17.22 -21.66
N ASN A 806 -11.93 16.62 -20.73
CA ASN A 806 -13.31 16.18 -20.94
C ASN A 806 -13.51 15.05 -21.96
N VAL A 807 -12.43 14.44 -22.50
CA VAL A 807 -12.51 13.29 -23.42
C VAL A 807 -12.31 12.00 -22.62
N PRO A 808 -13.23 11.03 -22.66
CA PRO A 808 -13.03 9.73 -22.03
C PRO A 808 -11.89 8.97 -22.69
N LEU A 809 -10.96 8.44 -21.85
CA LEU A 809 -9.79 7.70 -22.30
C LEU A 809 -9.86 6.20 -21.99
N THR A 810 -10.57 5.83 -20.92
CA THR A 810 -10.65 4.44 -20.47
C THR A 810 -12.08 3.91 -20.60
N TYR A 811 -12.22 2.61 -20.93
CA TYR A 811 -13.51 2.00 -21.17
C TYR A 811 -13.59 0.59 -20.61
N PHE A 812 -14.77 0.24 -20.08
CA PHE A 812 -15.12 -1.11 -19.66
C PHE A 812 -16.08 -1.72 -20.69
N GLU A 813 -15.62 -2.73 -21.43
CA GLU A 813 -16.32 -3.30 -22.57
C GLU A 813 -16.04 -4.80 -22.70
N LYS A 814 -17.04 -5.60 -23.11
CA LYS A 814 -16.90 -7.04 -23.29
C LYS A 814 -15.84 -7.38 -24.34
N GLY A 815 -14.96 -8.33 -24.02
CA GLY A 815 -13.88 -8.82 -24.88
C GLY A 815 -12.55 -8.12 -24.68
N TYR A 816 -12.51 -7.00 -23.92
CA TYR A 816 -11.33 -6.21 -23.64
C TYR A 816 -10.91 -6.33 -22.16
N PRO A 817 -9.68 -5.93 -21.82
CA PRO A 817 -9.28 -5.74 -20.41
C PRO A 817 -10.14 -4.67 -19.74
N VAL A 818 -10.31 -4.76 -18.43
CA VAL A 818 -11.04 -3.73 -17.67
C VAL A 818 -10.37 -2.37 -17.85
N TYR A 819 -11.15 -1.35 -18.18
CA TYR A 819 -10.71 0.04 -18.41
C TYR A 819 -9.50 0.16 -19.35
N TYR A 820 -9.57 -0.54 -20.48
CA TYR A 820 -8.60 -0.40 -21.57
C TYR A 820 -8.62 1.00 -22.17
N PHE A 821 -7.53 1.42 -22.79
CA PHE A 821 -7.44 2.70 -23.47
C PHE A 821 -8.11 2.64 -24.83
N ARG A 822 -8.96 3.62 -25.13
CA ARG A 822 -9.62 3.75 -26.41
C ARG A 822 -9.49 5.17 -26.93
N GLY A 823 -9.04 5.34 -28.16
CA GLY A 823 -8.80 6.63 -28.81
C GLY A 823 -8.50 6.49 -30.28
N TYR A 824 -8.22 7.59 -30.93
CA TYR A 824 -7.85 7.60 -32.34
C TYR A 824 -6.45 7.00 -32.57
N GLN A 825 -6.30 6.28 -33.70
CA GLN A 825 -4.98 5.86 -34.15
C GLN A 825 -4.30 7.00 -34.88
N PHE A 826 -3.21 7.52 -34.29
CA PHE A 826 -2.34 8.49 -34.95
C PHE A 826 -1.56 7.81 -36.08
N THR A 827 -1.62 8.36 -37.29
CA THR A 827 -1.00 7.80 -38.50
C THR A 827 0.24 8.55 -38.94
N GLY A 828 0.45 9.77 -38.44
CA GLY A 828 1.63 10.58 -38.78
C GLY A 828 1.32 12.08 -38.83
N ILE A 829 2.25 12.82 -39.40
CA ILE A 829 2.13 14.27 -39.62
C ILE A 829 1.99 14.53 -41.11
N ASP A 830 1.01 15.33 -41.51
CA ASP A 830 0.88 15.78 -42.87
C ASP A 830 2.11 16.63 -43.24
N PRO A 831 2.94 16.20 -44.21
CA PRO A 831 4.19 16.91 -44.54
C PRO A 831 3.95 18.30 -45.17
N LYS A 832 2.72 18.62 -45.61
CA LYS A 832 2.36 19.92 -46.20
C LYS A 832 1.90 20.92 -45.15
N THR A 833 1.12 20.43 -44.18
CA THR A 833 0.47 21.31 -43.19
C THR A 833 1.10 21.24 -41.81
N GLY A 834 1.81 20.16 -41.49
CA GLY A 834 2.34 19.90 -40.15
C GLY A 834 1.27 19.51 -39.12
N ASP A 835 0.03 19.24 -39.55
CA ASP A 835 -1.06 18.82 -38.69
C ASP A 835 -1.04 17.29 -38.47
N PRO A 836 -1.44 16.79 -37.30
CA PRO A 836 -1.54 15.35 -37.04
C PRO A 836 -2.67 14.71 -37.86
N THR A 837 -2.40 13.53 -38.37
CA THR A 837 -3.36 12.71 -39.13
C THR A 837 -3.78 11.47 -38.34
N PHE A 838 -4.99 11.00 -38.54
CA PHE A 838 -5.59 9.86 -37.82
C PHE A 838 -6.25 8.92 -38.83
N ALA A 839 -6.37 7.66 -38.46
CA ALA A 839 -7.08 6.67 -39.24
C ALA A 839 -8.60 6.93 -39.17
N ASP A 840 -9.23 6.95 -40.33
CA ASP A 840 -10.70 6.87 -40.53
C ASP A 840 -11.02 5.37 -40.71
N LEU A 841 -11.56 4.74 -39.67
CA LEU A 841 -11.73 3.28 -39.65
C LEU A 841 -13.05 2.83 -40.34
N ASN A 842 -13.97 3.74 -40.53
CA ASN A 842 -15.26 3.48 -41.16
C ASN A 842 -15.41 4.11 -42.57
N ASP A 843 -14.33 4.74 -43.08
CA ASP A 843 -14.27 5.43 -44.38
C ASP A 843 -15.38 6.49 -44.56
N SER A 844 -15.79 7.14 -43.45
CA SER A 844 -16.87 8.16 -43.49
C SER A 844 -16.42 9.52 -44.00
N GLY A 845 -15.11 9.78 -43.98
CA GLY A 845 -14.49 11.05 -44.26
C GLY A 845 -14.45 12.02 -43.08
N ASP A 846 -15.12 11.70 -41.99
CA ASP A 846 -15.15 12.50 -40.74
C ASP A 846 -14.67 11.65 -39.56
N LEU A 847 -13.81 12.22 -38.70
CA LEU A 847 -13.34 11.54 -37.49
C LEU A 847 -14.41 11.60 -36.37
N THR A 848 -15.01 10.45 -36.11
CA THR A 848 -16.09 10.25 -35.13
C THR A 848 -15.68 9.29 -33.99
N ASP A 849 -16.58 9.01 -33.05
CA ASP A 849 -16.30 8.03 -31.99
C ASP A 849 -16.13 6.59 -32.54
N ASP A 850 -16.67 6.31 -33.73
CA ASP A 850 -16.55 4.99 -34.39
C ASP A 850 -15.12 4.73 -34.93
N ASP A 851 -14.31 5.78 -35.11
CA ASP A 851 -12.92 5.68 -35.54
C ASP A 851 -11.94 5.46 -34.38
N LYS A 852 -12.45 5.42 -33.16
CA LYS A 852 -11.64 5.08 -31.99
C LYS A 852 -11.47 3.57 -31.83
N MET A 853 -10.25 3.15 -31.56
CA MET A 853 -9.87 1.75 -31.40
C MET A 853 -9.21 1.44 -30.04
N ASP A 854 -8.94 0.17 -29.79
CA ASP A 854 -8.12 -0.27 -28.64
C ASP A 854 -6.67 0.22 -28.79
N LEU A 855 -6.22 1.00 -27.83
CA LEU A 855 -4.83 1.52 -27.73
C LEU A 855 -3.99 0.75 -26.69
N GLY A 856 -4.52 -0.31 -26.10
CA GLY A 856 -3.89 -1.14 -25.11
C GLY A 856 -4.40 -0.92 -23.69
N SER A 857 -3.75 -1.55 -22.72
CA SER A 857 -4.18 -1.55 -21.33
C SER A 857 -3.04 -1.19 -20.38
N ALA A 858 -3.38 -0.58 -19.26
CA ALA A 858 -2.46 -0.32 -18.16
C ALA A 858 -2.15 -1.58 -17.32
N ILE A 859 -2.86 -2.68 -17.53
CA ILE A 859 -2.64 -3.94 -16.81
C ILE A 859 -1.39 -4.63 -17.40
N PRO A 860 -0.35 -4.91 -16.58
CA PRO A 860 0.84 -5.58 -17.07
C PRO A 860 0.56 -7.06 -17.40
N ASN A 861 1.15 -7.53 -18.51
CA ASN A 861 1.13 -8.94 -18.85
C ASN A 861 2.07 -9.75 -17.96
N PHE A 862 3.16 -9.11 -17.50
CA PHE A 862 4.19 -9.74 -16.66
C PHE A 862 4.54 -8.80 -15.49
N THR A 863 4.66 -9.38 -14.30
CA THR A 863 5.29 -8.73 -13.14
C THR A 863 6.39 -9.62 -12.61
N TYR A 864 7.51 -9.04 -12.19
CA TYR A 864 8.67 -9.83 -11.75
C TYR A 864 9.47 -9.10 -10.68
N GLY A 865 10.17 -9.90 -9.87
CA GLY A 865 11.07 -9.42 -8.84
C GLY A 865 12.28 -10.31 -8.70
N ILE A 866 13.43 -9.72 -8.34
CA ILE A 866 14.67 -10.43 -8.06
C ILE A 866 15.32 -9.87 -6.80
N THR A 867 15.80 -10.76 -5.95
CA THR A 867 16.55 -10.42 -4.72
C THR A 867 17.84 -11.21 -4.71
N LEU A 868 18.94 -10.52 -4.54
CA LEU A 868 20.27 -11.10 -4.37
C LEU A 868 20.77 -10.71 -2.96
N THR A 869 21.23 -11.68 -2.19
CA THR A 869 21.92 -11.42 -0.92
C THR A 869 23.23 -12.15 -0.86
N ALA A 870 24.22 -11.54 -0.23
CA ALA A 870 25.51 -12.14 0.02
C ALA A 870 26.04 -11.68 1.39
N ALA A 871 26.73 -12.57 2.12
CA ALA A 871 27.38 -12.21 3.35
C ALA A 871 28.77 -12.84 3.45
N TYR A 872 29.74 -12.09 3.97
CA TYR A 872 31.11 -12.53 4.15
C TYR A 872 31.80 -11.79 5.30
N LYS A 873 32.22 -12.52 6.34
CA LYS A 873 33.00 -11.99 7.49
C LYS A 873 32.45 -10.67 8.08
N GLY A 874 31.15 -10.64 8.33
CA GLY A 874 30.48 -9.48 8.93
C GLY A 874 29.95 -8.45 7.92
N PHE A 875 30.41 -8.47 6.66
CA PHE A 875 29.78 -7.71 5.57
C PHE A 875 28.54 -8.43 5.04
N ASP A 876 27.50 -7.67 4.73
CA ASP A 876 26.31 -8.14 4.04
C ASP A 876 25.93 -7.19 2.90
N LEU A 877 25.51 -7.77 1.78
CA LEU A 877 25.03 -7.08 0.60
C LEU A 877 23.62 -7.56 0.29
N ALA A 878 22.70 -6.63 0.05
CA ALA A 878 21.36 -6.92 -0.45
C ALA A 878 21.09 -6.06 -1.68
N VAL A 879 20.71 -6.69 -2.79
CA VAL A 879 20.25 -6.03 -4.01
C VAL A 879 18.87 -6.53 -4.34
N PHE A 880 17.94 -5.60 -4.51
CA PHE A 880 16.54 -5.90 -4.80
C PHE A 880 16.07 -5.07 -6.00
N GLY A 881 15.40 -5.72 -6.94
CA GLY A 881 14.78 -5.09 -8.09
C GLY A 881 13.41 -5.67 -8.39
N SER A 882 12.53 -4.87 -8.98
CA SER A 882 11.22 -5.28 -9.45
C SER A 882 10.81 -4.53 -10.71
N GLY A 883 9.90 -5.14 -11.48
CA GLY A 883 9.44 -4.56 -12.71
C GLY A 883 8.08 -5.09 -13.16
N ALA A 884 7.57 -4.44 -14.20
CA ALA A 884 6.37 -4.84 -14.92
C ALA A 884 6.60 -4.68 -16.43
N SER A 885 5.89 -5.46 -17.22
CA SER A 885 6.04 -5.42 -18.68
C SER A 885 4.72 -5.74 -19.39
N GLY A 886 4.55 -5.13 -20.59
CA GLY A 886 3.38 -5.32 -21.43
C GLY A 886 2.20 -4.40 -21.10
N ASN A 887 2.35 -3.51 -20.13
CA ASN A 887 1.39 -2.44 -19.84
C ASN A 887 1.67 -1.20 -20.68
N LYS A 888 0.63 -0.38 -20.85
CA LYS A 888 0.68 0.93 -21.49
C LYS A 888 0.45 2.05 -20.47
N ILE A 889 0.97 3.24 -20.78
CA ILE A 889 0.74 4.47 -20.03
C ILE A 889 0.23 5.52 -21.00
N PHE A 890 -0.88 6.15 -20.68
CA PHE A 890 -1.39 7.32 -21.38
C PHE A 890 -0.78 8.57 -20.74
N ASN A 891 0.03 9.30 -21.48
CA ASN A 891 0.66 10.52 -21.00
C ASN A 891 -0.29 11.71 -21.13
N CYS A 892 -0.82 12.19 -20.02
CA CYS A 892 -1.72 13.33 -19.90
C CYS A 892 -1.06 14.52 -19.15
N ILE A 893 0.27 14.59 -19.16
CA ILE A 893 1.02 15.64 -18.44
C ILE A 893 0.83 17.01 -19.10
N ASN A 894 0.85 17.09 -20.44
CA ASN A 894 0.74 18.34 -21.17
C ASN A 894 -0.63 18.50 -21.83
N ARG A 895 -1.38 19.47 -21.38
CA ARG A 895 -2.64 19.90 -21.99
C ARG A 895 -2.39 20.57 -23.34
N THR A 896 -3.32 20.42 -24.27
CA THR A 896 -3.28 21.04 -25.61
C THR A 896 -4.43 22.01 -25.83
N ASP A 897 -5.46 22.01 -25.02
CA ASP A 897 -6.57 22.97 -25.01
C ASP A 897 -6.12 24.40 -24.63
N PHE A 898 -4.95 24.53 -23.96
CA PHE A 898 -4.26 25.81 -23.75
C PHE A 898 -2.92 25.78 -24.47
N PRO A 899 -2.81 26.38 -25.67
CA PRO A 899 -1.57 26.33 -26.46
C PRO A 899 -0.38 26.99 -25.78
N MET A 900 -0.61 28.00 -24.91
CA MET A 900 0.41 28.77 -24.22
C MET A 900 1.09 28.02 -23.04
N VAL A 901 0.62 26.85 -22.60
CA VAL A 901 1.32 26.10 -21.55
C VAL A 901 2.70 25.64 -22.05
N ASN A 902 3.67 25.57 -21.11
CA ASN A 902 4.98 25.02 -21.44
C ASN A 902 4.83 23.53 -21.86
N LYS A 903 5.76 23.04 -22.63
CA LYS A 903 5.69 21.71 -23.23
C LYS A 903 6.88 20.84 -22.79
N MET A 904 6.66 19.55 -22.67
CA MET A 904 7.76 18.60 -22.62
C MET A 904 8.46 18.55 -23.98
N LYS A 905 9.77 18.81 -23.97
CA LYS A 905 10.60 18.95 -25.16
C LYS A 905 10.53 17.71 -26.05
N GLU A 906 10.67 16.53 -25.46
CA GLU A 906 10.66 15.25 -26.18
C GLU A 906 9.30 14.92 -26.83
N LEU A 907 8.19 15.49 -26.36
CA LEU A 907 6.84 15.18 -26.84
C LEU A 907 6.32 16.14 -27.90
N PHE A 908 6.77 17.41 -27.86
CA PHE A 908 6.17 18.47 -28.69
C PHE A 908 7.18 19.32 -29.45
N TYR A 909 8.44 19.35 -29.03
CA TYR A 909 9.42 20.29 -29.57
C TYR A 909 10.49 19.60 -30.43
N ASP A 910 11.13 18.56 -29.89
CA ASP A 910 12.19 17.84 -30.62
C ASP A 910 11.57 17.12 -31.81
N ASP A 911 12.19 17.26 -32.98
CA ASP A 911 11.75 16.66 -34.24
C ASP A 911 10.29 17.04 -34.64
N ARG A 912 9.82 18.25 -34.23
CA ARG A 912 8.54 18.77 -34.73
C ARG A 912 8.62 19.17 -36.20
N TRP A 913 7.47 19.14 -36.82
CA TRP A 913 7.33 19.66 -38.15
C TRP A 913 7.62 21.19 -38.19
N THR A 914 8.43 21.64 -39.14
CA THR A 914 8.68 23.03 -39.49
C THR A 914 8.84 23.10 -41.00
N GLU A 915 8.78 24.31 -41.60
CA GLU A 915 9.05 24.48 -43.03
C GLU A 915 10.45 23.96 -43.42
N SER A 916 11.41 24.02 -42.49
CA SER A 916 12.77 23.47 -42.69
C SER A 916 12.89 21.99 -42.35
N ASN A 917 11.92 21.41 -41.67
CA ASN A 917 11.83 19.96 -41.29
C ASN A 917 10.42 19.41 -41.61
N PRO A 918 10.02 19.31 -42.91
CA PRO A 918 8.68 18.88 -43.30
C PRO A 918 8.39 17.37 -43.00
N ASN A 919 9.42 16.60 -42.65
CA ASN A 919 9.31 15.18 -42.26
C ASN A 919 9.37 14.97 -40.75
N GLY A 920 9.21 16.01 -39.96
CA GLY A 920 9.21 15.91 -38.49
C GLY A 920 8.16 14.94 -37.97
N SER A 921 8.50 14.21 -36.95
CA SER A 921 7.60 13.17 -36.36
C SER A 921 6.59 13.73 -35.38
N LYS A 922 6.66 15.00 -35.03
CA LYS A 922 5.76 15.70 -34.12
C LYS A 922 4.98 16.79 -34.84
N PRO A 923 3.76 17.15 -34.38
CA PRO A 923 2.97 18.22 -34.95
C PRO A 923 3.74 19.55 -34.92
N ARG A 924 3.44 20.42 -35.87
CA ARG A 924 3.88 21.82 -35.78
C ARG A 924 3.34 22.52 -34.54
N ALA A 925 3.98 23.53 -34.07
CA ALA A 925 3.41 24.40 -33.05
C ALA A 925 2.09 25.01 -33.54
N GLY A 926 1.05 25.00 -32.71
CA GLY A 926 -0.30 25.47 -33.07
C GLY A 926 -0.99 24.68 -34.17
N ALA A 927 -0.70 23.40 -34.30
CA ALA A 927 -1.40 22.50 -35.23
C ALA A 927 -2.89 22.39 -34.93
N ASN A 928 -3.67 22.05 -35.94
CA ASN A 928 -5.07 21.70 -35.78
C ASN A 928 -5.21 20.31 -35.10
N ASN A 929 -6.39 20.00 -34.57
CA ASN A 929 -6.70 18.70 -33.93
C ASN A 929 -5.71 18.28 -32.82
N MET A 930 -5.14 19.23 -32.12
CA MET A 930 -4.20 18.93 -31.00
C MET A 930 -4.90 18.27 -29.82
N ASP A 931 -6.20 18.46 -29.60
CA ASP A 931 -7.05 17.75 -28.68
C ASP A 931 -7.13 16.25 -29.01
N LYS A 932 -7.35 15.91 -30.30
CA LYS A 932 -7.32 14.53 -30.78
C LYS A 932 -5.91 13.94 -30.68
N TYR A 933 -4.85 14.70 -30.98
CA TYR A 933 -3.48 14.26 -30.82
C TYR A 933 -3.16 13.88 -29.37
N ALA A 934 -3.54 14.74 -28.40
CA ALA A 934 -3.34 14.51 -26.99
C ALA A 934 -4.16 13.33 -26.40
N THR A 935 -5.21 12.92 -27.09
CA THR A 935 -6.10 11.80 -26.70
C THR A 935 -6.02 10.59 -27.63
N SER A 936 -4.93 10.48 -28.40
CA SER A 936 -4.68 9.43 -29.40
C SER A 936 -3.55 8.48 -29.00
N SER A 937 -3.30 7.50 -29.87
CA SER A 937 -2.17 6.58 -29.74
C SER A 937 -0.79 7.28 -29.71
N ALA A 938 -0.69 8.52 -30.16
CA ALA A 938 0.54 9.32 -30.07
C ALA A 938 1.03 9.56 -28.63
N MET A 939 0.09 9.55 -27.67
CA MET A 939 0.37 9.76 -26.24
C MET A 939 0.36 8.46 -25.43
N VAL A 940 0.22 7.29 -26.09
CA VAL A 940 0.25 5.98 -25.44
C VAL A 940 1.65 5.38 -25.55
N TYR A 941 2.32 5.22 -24.44
CA TYR A 941 3.70 4.74 -24.35
C TYR A 941 3.76 3.32 -23.78
N ASP A 942 4.87 2.63 -24.08
CA ASP A 942 5.24 1.40 -23.39
C ASP A 942 5.55 1.71 -21.92
N GLY A 943 4.73 1.18 -21.02
CA GLY A 943 4.86 1.33 -19.57
C GLY A 943 5.80 0.33 -18.92
N SER A 944 6.47 -0.52 -19.69
CA SER A 944 7.40 -1.53 -19.17
C SER A 944 8.59 -0.88 -18.46
N TYR A 945 8.97 -1.46 -17.33
CA TYR A 945 10.12 -0.99 -16.56
C TYR A 945 10.77 -2.10 -15.75
N PHE A 946 12.02 -1.88 -15.39
CA PHE A 946 12.73 -2.56 -14.30
C PHE A 946 13.42 -1.52 -13.42
N LYS A 947 13.16 -1.57 -12.11
CA LYS A 947 13.77 -0.69 -11.11
C LYS A 947 14.63 -1.49 -10.16
N ILE A 948 15.86 -1.03 -9.94
CA ILE A 948 16.66 -1.46 -8.79
C ILE A 948 16.18 -0.64 -7.60
N LYS A 949 15.29 -1.26 -6.82
CA LYS A 949 14.61 -0.64 -5.68
C LYS A 949 15.54 -0.43 -4.49
N GLN A 950 16.58 -1.25 -4.36
CA GLN A 950 17.53 -1.15 -3.25
C GLN A 950 18.87 -1.80 -3.58
N ILE A 951 19.95 -1.12 -3.19
CA ILE A 951 21.31 -1.67 -3.07
C ILE A 951 21.81 -1.30 -1.68
N GLN A 952 21.90 -2.27 -0.77
CA GLN A 952 22.32 -2.02 0.61
C GLN A 952 23.60 -2.80 0.92
N LEU A 953 24.59 -2.11 1.49
CA LEU A 953 25.80 -2.69 2.05
C LEU A 953 25.80 -2.47 3.56
N GLY A 954 25.92 -3.53 4.33
CA GLY A 954 26.01 -3.53 5.77
C GLY A 954 27.31 -4.10 6.28
N TYR A 955 27.65 -3.73 7.53
CA TYR A 955 28.77 -4.32 8.27
C TYR A 955 28.39 -4.49 9.74
N SER A 956 28.42 -5.72 10.22
CA SER A 956 28.23 -6.07 11.62
C SER A 956 29.57 -6.10 12.34
N LEU A 957 29.72 -5.32 13.41
CA LEU A 957 30.95 -5.24 14.16
C LEU A 957 31.24 -6.57 14.91
N PRO A 958 32.50 -7.01 15.00
CA PRO A 958 32.86 -8.21 15.74
C PRO A 958 32.43 -8.16 17.20
N ARG A 959 31.81 -9.22 17.70
CA ARG A 959 31.32 -9.33 19.08
C ARG A 959 32.42 -9.12 20.14
N THR A 960 33.67 -9.49 19.82
CA THR A 960 34.84 -9.29 20.72
C THR A 960 35.09 -7.84 21.05
N LEU A 961 34.77 -6.91 20.15
CA LEU A 961 34.84 -5.48 20.38
C LEU A 961 33.64 -4.97 21.20
N LEU A 962 32.43 -5.45 20.86
CA LEU A 962 31.18 -5.00 21.43
C LEU A 962 30.98 -5.43 22.91
N LYS A 963 31.47 -6.61 23.29
CA LYS A 963 31.42 -7.10 24.67
C LYS A 963 32.03 -6.12 25.70
N LYS A 964 33.04 -5.33 25.30
CA LYS A 964 33.67 -4.34 26.17
C LYS A 964 32.75 -3.19 26.57
N VAL A 965 31.68 -2.96 25.81
CA VAL A 965 30.73 -1.85 26.02
C VAL A 965 29.30 -2.37 26.27
N ALA A 966 29.12 -3.64 26.63
CA ALA A 966 27.86 -4.31 26.93
C ALA A 966 26.84 -4.23 25.75
N ILE A 967 27.34 -4.21 24.52
CA ILE A 967 26.52 -4.25 23.29
C ILE A 967 26.56 -5.67 22.69
N ASN A 968 25.40 -6.20 22.35
CA ASN A 968 25.27 -7.54 21.79
C ASN A 968 25.50 -7.56 20.28
N ASN A 969 24.95 -6.57 19.58
CA ASN A 969 25.10 -6.43 18.15
C ASN A 969 25.09 -4.94 17.75
N LEU A 970 25.95 -4.56 16.81
CA LEU A 970 25.93 -3.27 16.14
C LEU A 970 26.22 -3.48 14.65
N ARG A 971 25.21 -3.21 13.82
CA ARG A 971 25.31 -3.24 12.36
C ARG A 971 25.17 -1.83 11.82
N LEU A 972 26.12 -1.39 11.00
CA LEU A 972 26.08 -0.12 10.26
C LEU A 972 25.75 -0.43 8.80
N TYR A 973 24.98 0.42 8.13
CA TYR A 973 24.68 0.22 6.71
C TYR A 973 24.45 1.51 5.94
N VAL A 974 24.65 1.40 4.63
CA VAL A 974 24.29 2.41 3.62
C VAL A 974 23.44 1.76 2.57
N SER A 975 22.36 2.43 2.13
CA SER A 975 21.47 1.98 1.09
C SER A 975 21.26 3.04 0.02
N LEU A 976 21.19 2.61 -1.23
CA LEU A 976 20.76 3.37 -2.39
C LEU A 976 19.40 2.85 -2.83
N ASP A 977 18.36 3.66 -2.67
CA ASP A 977 16.98 3.24 -2.97
C ASP A 977 16.46 4.00 -4.19
N ASP A 978 15.82 3.25 -5.14
CA ASP A 978 15.24 3.74 -6.39
C ASP A 978 16.21 4.54 -7.30
N PHE A 979 17.52 4.19 -7.28
CA PHE A 979 18.54 4.91 -8.03
C PHE A 979 18.55 4.61 -9.53
N PHE A 980 18.14 3.42 -9.94
CA PHE A 980 18.25 2.97 -11.32
C PHE A 980 16.89 2.48 -11.83
N THR A 981 16.39 3.15 -12.86
CA THR A 981 15.16 2.79 -13.56
C THR A 981 15.46 2.60 -15.04
N ILE A 982 15.13 1.43 -15.57
CA ILE A 982 15.21 1.09 -16.99
C ILE A 982 13.78 1.15 -17.53
N THR A 983 13.48 2.12 -18.38
CA THR A 983 12.17 2.33 -19.01
C THR A 983 12.28 3.17 -20.27
N LYS A 984 11.32 3.01 -21.17
CA LYS A 984 11.14 3.88 -22.36
C LYS A 984 10.12 4.99 -22.12
N TYR A 985 9.47 5.03 -20.95
CA TYR A 985 8.48 6.03 -20.64
C TYR A 985 9.12 7.42 -20.48
N PRO A 986 8.67 8.47 -21.20
CA PRO A 986 9.28 9.81 -21.17
C PRO A 986 8.94 10.62 -19.93
N GLY A 987 7.83 10.33 -19.22
CA GLY A 987 7.37 11.04 -18.01
C GLY A 987 8.31 10.89 -16.83
N PHE A 988 7.86 11.29 -15.65
CA PHE A 988 8.66 11.21 -14.42
C PHE A 988 8.98 9.77 -14.04
N ASP A 989 7.97 8.90 -14.01
CA ASP A 989 8.10 7.54 -13.53
C ASP A 989 7.03 6.63 -14.14
N PRO A 990 7.37 5.41 -14.58
CA PRO A 990 6.38 4.47 -15.11
C PRO A 990 5.42 3.90 -14.04
N GLU A 991 5.71 4.03 -12.75
CA GLU A 991 4.79 3.66 -11.66
C GLU A 991 3.84 4.81 -11.28
N VAL A 992 4.15 6.06 -11.66
CA VAL A 992 3.30 7.22 -11.38
C VAL A 992 2.08 7.20 -12.27
N SER A 993 0.93 6.84 -11.70
CA SER A 993 -0.37 6.85 -12.35
C SER A 993 -1.46 7.09 -11.29
N THR A 994 -2.73 7.13 -11.69
CA THR A 994 -3.82 7.20 -10.71
C THR A 994 -3.98 5.88 -9.96
N ASN A 995 -4.33 5.95 -8.67
CA ASN A 995 -4.59 4.76 -7.84
C ASN A 995 -5.93 4.10 -8.14
N ASP A 996 -6.82 4.83 -8.81
CA ASP A 996 -8.14 4.37 -9.15
C ASP A 996 -8.08 3.30 -10.27
N VAL A 997 -8.95 2.29 -10.19
CA VAL A 997 -9.11 1.25 -11.21
C VAL A 997 -9.48 1.87 -12.56
N VAL A 998 -10.34 2.89 -12.53
CA VAL A 998 -10.90 3.57 -13.70
C VAL A 998 -9.85 4.40 -14.45
N GLY A 999 -8.89 4.98 -13.69
CA GLY A 999 -7.84 5.85 -14.22
C GLY A 999 -6.44 5.24 -14.19
N MET A 1000 -6.31 3.94 -14.00
CA MET A 1000 -5.00 3.29 -13.97
C MET A 1000 -4.22 3.52 -15.28
N GLY A 1001 -2.92 3.81 -15.15
CA GLY A 1001 -2.04 4.07 -16.28
C GLY A 1001 -2.24 5.43 -16.97
N ILE A 1002 -3.08 6.31 -16.40
CA ILE A 1002 -3.24 7.70 -16.85
C ILE A 1002 -2.30 8.59 -16.02
N ASP A 1003 -1.28 9.16 -16.66
CA ASP A 1003 -0.32 10.06 -16.00
C ASP A 1003 -0.76 11.51 -16.14
N LYS A 1004 -1.34 12.07 -15.09
CA LYS A 1004 -1.76 13.48 -14.96
C LYS A 1004 -0.77 14.34 -14.16
N GLY A 1005 0.48 13.90 -14.01
CA GLY A 1005 1.48 14.58 -13.21
C GLY A 1005 1.26 14.38 -11.71
N GLY A 1006 1.47 13.17 -11.20
CA GLY A 1006 1.54 12.86 -9.78
C GLY A 1006 2.82 13.37 -9.13
N TYR A 1007 2.91 13.29 -7.80
CA TYR A 1007 4.13 13.63 -7.07
C TYR A 1007 5.26 12.66 -7.49
N PRO A 1008 6.40 13.19 -7.99
CA PRO A 1008 7.42 12.37 -8.63
C PRO A 1008 8.12 11.46 -7.64
N THR A 1009 8.59 10.31 -8.12
CA THR A 1009 9.37 9.38 -7.31
C THR A 1009 10.73 9.97 -6.94
N SER A 1010 11.18 9.60 -5.73
CA SER A 1010 12.47 10.01 -5.19
C SER A 1010 13.47 8.85 -5.25
N ARG A 1011 14.74 9.18 -5.53
CA ARG A 1011 15.88 8.33 -5.17
C ARG A 1011 16.41 8.74 -3.80
N LYS A 1012 16.82 7.75 -3.00
CA LYS A 1012 17.21 8.00 -1.61
C LYS A 1012 18.60 7.42 -1.34
N VAL A 1013 19.41 8.22 -0.66
CA VAL A 1013 20.61 7.71 0.02
C VAL A 1013 20.27 7.58 1.49
N VAL A 1014 20.30 6.36 2.00
CA VAL A 1014 19.95 6.05 3.39
C VAL A 1014 21.18 5.58 4.14
N MET A 1015 21.40 6.10 5.34
CA MET A 1015 22.40 5.65 6.29
C MET A 1015 21.69 5.23 7.57
N GLY A 1016 22.14 4.16 8.18
CA GLY A 1016 21.51 3.70 9.41
C GLY A 1016 22.36 2.74 10.21
N PHE A 1017 21.86 2.42 11.40
CA PHE A 1017 22.43 1.39 12.23
C PHE A 1017 21.36 0.64 13.03
N ASN A 1018 21.67 -0.62 13.33
CA ASN A 1018 20.88 -1.49 14.21
C ASN A 1018 21.74 -1.81 15.44
N LEU A 1019 21.21 -1.57 16.62
CA LEU A 1019 21.88 -1.76 17.91
C LEU A 1019 21.04 -2.71 18.78
N GLU A 1020 21.69 -3.71 19.41
CA GLU A 1020 21.06 -4.63 20.35
C GLU A 1020 21.91 -4.70 21.64
N PHE A 1021 21.21 -4.54 22.78
CA PHE A 1021 21.78 -4.65 24.14
C PHE A 1021 21.36 -5.95 24.83
#